data_59c731b1df739338b733eb56f141c28f
#
_entry.id   59c731b1df739338b733eb56f141c28f
#
_cell.length_a   1.000
_cell.length_b   1.000
_cell.length_c   1.000
_cell.angle_alpha   90.00
_cell.angle_beta   90.00
_cell.angle_gamma   90.00
#
_symmetry.space_group_name_H-M   'P 1'
#
loop_
_entity.id
_entity.type
_entity.pdbx_description
1 polymer ?
#
loop_
_entity_poly.entity_id
_entity_poly.type
_entity_poly.pdbx_seq_one_letter_code
_entity_poly.pdbx_strand_id
1 'polypeptide(L)'
;MKRFLKIVGALVVLLVVGAVAALFLIPTDRIVAVATNQIEAATGRTASLGAVEPSFWPVLGLRAEGVTLANAPGAARPAMIEAAEVAIGVEILPLLSGDIALTEIRIADAVIALEVASDGTPNWQFEEPKGADSGGGDSGALTNRIALPEAAITNATVFYSDATTGAAYGAEGIDLTLSLDAAPEALSVTAEGAATYAGEQLSLSLAATGGPGWAETQRFDAKISLEGEGFLALSYEGAIDLAVSSLAGAARIETSALTRLAALGGQALAPGSLPEAASVAGQLSVAEGGSVALQEATIALGERRVEGSLSVTPGEARPMIEADLSTGMLDLSTEIAAGRQGGGGAGEADSDTLDVSALRAADAEIALTAAEIVLEDGFSLTDAAIALTVQDGRADLAIDQLGMGGGGLTGTMAIADLGADGAAVDLDLDLAAAQIRPAVRFLAGSDILSGIGTLDLEASGSGQTTQALMGSLQGQGALRITDGSLIGVNLPVIARGQSGGGDSTPFSLLSTSYTITDGVLETRDIRFVGPTIQVDGGGTVDLGRETLALRFQPKAMAGLPGEAGGVGIRVFAIDVTGSWSNPSIAPDLTGAIGSIVSAPVGALETVGEIGAGVGGTVGSGVGRALGGVLGGGESGGESGGGESEGGGATDRVERGLRGLFGD
;
A
#
# COMPACT_ATOMS: atom_id res chain seq x y z
N MET A 1 39.17 -63.19 42.69
CA MET A 1 38.39 -62.05 42.16
C MET A 1 39.23 -60.82 41.83
N LYS A 2 40.01 -60.22 42.76
CA LYS A 2 40.80 -58.98 42.49
C LYS A 2 41.87 -59.11 41.38
N ARG A 3 42.49 -60.28 41.18
CA ARG A 3 43.44 -60.52 40.08
C ARG A 3 42.71 -60.67 38.69
N PHE A 4 41.55 -61.33 38.67
CA PHE A 4 40.74 -61.49 37.48
C PHE A 4 40.21 -60.14 36.99
N LEU A 5 39.73 -59.30 37.91
CA LEU A 5 39.25 -57.95 37.58
C LEU A 5 40.36 -57.06 36.99
N LYS A 6 41.60 -57.22 37.48
CA LYS A 6 42.75 -56.47 36.92
C LYS A 6 43.16 -56.94 35.53
N ILE A 7 43.03 -58.27 35.25
CA ILE A 7 43.30 -58.81 33.91
C ILE A 7 42.22 -58.41 32.93
N VAL A 8 40.96 -58.45 33.32
CA VAL A 8 39.86 -57.99 32.49
C VAL A 8 39.95 -56.45 32.23
N GLY A 9 40.29 -55.66 33.27
CA GLY A 9 40.54 -54.23 33.10
C GLY A 9 41.71 -53.91 32.18
N ALA A 10 42.81 -54.68 32.29
CA ALA A 10 43.94 -54.52 31.39
C ALA A 10 43.64 -54.92 29.95
N LEU A 11 42.81 -55.94 29.75
CA LEU A 11 42.36 -56.40 28.44
C LEU A 11 41.39 -55.43 27.78
N VAL A 12 40.50 -54.82 28.55
CA VAL A 12 39.62 -53.72 28.08
C VAL A 12 40.42 -52.49 27.70
N VAL A 13 41.39 -52.11 28.53
CA VAL A 13 42.29 -50.97 28.20
C VAL A 13 43.11 -51.27 26.94
N LEU A 14 43.60 -52.52 26.78
CA LEU A 14 44.37 -52.92 25.61
C LEU A 14 43.48 -52.96 24.35
N LEU A 15 42.23 -53.36 24.47
CA LEU A 15 41.22 -53.33 23.40
C LEU A 15 40.87 -51.88 23.01
N VAL A 16 40.68 -50.98 23.98
CA VAL A 16 40.43 -49.57 23.73
C VAL A 16 41.66 -48.90 23.10
N VAL A 17 42.85 -49.15 23.62
CA VAL A 17 44.09 -48.65 23.02
C VAL A 17 44.32 -49.22 21.62
N GLY A 18 44.00 -50.52 21.41
CA GLY A 18 44.06 -51.16 20.09
C GLY A 18 43.04 -50.57 19.08
N ALA A 19 41.83 -50.31 19.54
CA ALA A 19 40.82 -49.65 18.71
C ALA A 19 41.20 -48.21 18.37
N VAL A 20 41.71 -47.44 19.34
CA VAL A 20 42.23 -46.09 19.09
C VAL A 20 43.45 -46.13 18.16
N ALA A 21 44.41 -47.09 18.37
CA ALA A 21 45.54 -47.24 17.46
C ALA A 21 45.14 -47.69 16.04
N ALA A 22 44.04 -48.46 15.88
CA ALA A 22 43.52 -48.85 14.58
C ALA A 22 42.97 -47.67 13.80
N LEU A 23 42.39 -46.68 14.49
CA LEU A 23 41.91 -45.43 13.85
C LEU A 23 43.09 -44.57 13.30
N PHE A 24 44.25 -44.60 13.96
CA PHE A 24 45.46 -43.96 13.46
C PHE A 24 46.14 -44.69 12.30
N LEU A 25 45.72 -45.93 12.03
CA LEU A 25 46.26 -46.75 10.92
C LEU A 25 45.43 -46.62 9.65
N ILE A 26 44.29 -45.91 9.68
CA ILE A 26 43.50 -45.66 8.48
C ILE A 26 44.22 -44.59 7.64
N PRO A 27 44.60 -44.90 6.37
CA PRO A 27 45.27 -43.90 5.53
C PRO A 27 44.29 -42.78 5.20
N THR A 28 44.45 -41.63 5.84
CA THR A 28 43.61 -40.44 5.66
C THR A 28 43.51 -40.04 4.18
N ASP A 29 44.59 -40.22 3.41
CA ASP A 29 44.63 -39.96 1.97
C ASP A 29 43.57 -40.77 1.17
N ARG A 30 43.23 -41.97 1.60
CA ARG A 30 42.19 -42.80 0.95
C ARG A 30 40.79 -42.30 1.29
N ILE A 31 40.58 -41.83 2.53
CA ILE A 31 39.31 -41.27 2.96
C ILE A 31 39.05 -39.99 2.19
N VAL A 32 40.05 -39.09 2.08
CA VAL A 32 39.99 -37.88 1.26
C VAL A 32 39.64 -38.23 -0.16
N ALA A 33 40.39 -39.15 -0.81
CA ALA A 33 40.13 -39.50 -2.20
C ALA A 33 38.72 -40.08 -2.41
N VAL A 34 38.22 -40.95 -1.54
CA VAL A 34 36.88 -41.52 -1.62
C VAL A 34 35.81 -40.45 -1.43
N ALA A 35 35.94 -39.59 -0.41
CA ALA A 35 34.99 -38.51 -0.14
C ALA A 35 34.95 -37.50 -1.28
N THR A 36 36.10 -37.05 -1.78
CA THR A 36 36.21 -36.12 -2.90
C THR A 36 35.55 -36.71 -4.14
N ASN A 37 35.90 -37.97 -4.52
CA ASN A 37 35.32 -38.63 -5.67
C ASN A 37 33.80 -38.81 -5.55
N GLN A 38 33.27 -39.09 -4.37
CA GLN A 38 31.83 -39.21 -4.16
C GLN A 38 31.11 -37.86 -4.28
N ILE A 39 31.67 -36.78 -3.71
CA ILE A 39 31.15 -35.44 -3.86
C ILE A 39 31.18 -35.00 -5.32
N GLU A 40 32.30 -35.22 -6.01
CA GLU A 40 32.42 -34.92 -7.45
C GLU A 40 31.44 -35.74 -8.31
N ALA A 41 31.26 -37.02 -7.99
CA ALA A 41 30.30 -37.87 -8.70
C ALA A 41 28.83 -37.43 -8.46
N ALA A 42 28.50 -36.96 -7.24
CA ALA A 42 27.17 -36.54 -6.90
C ALA A 42 26.82 -35.11 -7.39
N THR A 43 27.84 -34.23 -7.49
CA THR A 43 27.61 -32.80 -7.79
C THR A 43 28.10 -32.41 -9.19
N GLY A 44 28.95 -33.23 -9.83
CA GLY A 44 29.63 -32.84 -11.05
C GLY A 44 30.65 -31.70 -10.89
N ARG A 45 30.96 -31.33 -9.62
CA ARG A 45 31.84 -30.21 -9.29
C ARG A 45 33.09 -30.67 -8.59
N THR A 46 34.20 -30.01 -8.83
CA THR A 46 35.47 -30.32 -8.17
C THR A 46 35.35 -29.97 -6.67
N ALA A 47 35.65 -30.97 -5.83
CA ALA A 47 35.73 -30.80 -4.39
C ALA A 47 37.19 -30.90 -3.94
N SER A 48 37.57 -30.14 -2.93
CA SER A 48 38.86 -30.31 -2.25
C SER A 48 38.66 -30.34 -0.74
N LEU A 49 39.38 -31.25 -0.11
CA LEU A 49 39.48 -31.34 1.34
C LEU A 49 40.95 -31.15 1.68
N GLY A 50 41.21 -30.26 2.62
CA GLY A 50 42.58 -30.05 3.16
C GLY A 50 43.01 -31.19 4.08
N ALA A 51 43.56 -30.86 5.23
CA ALA A 51 43.99 -31.88 6.21
C ALA A 51 42.75 -32.60 6.79
N VAL A 52 42.76 -33.93 6.76
CA VAL A 52 41.74 -34.75 7.43
C VAL A 52 42.40 -35.46 8.62
N GLU A 53 41.87 -35.21 9.79
CA GLU A 53 42.39 -35.76 11.05
C GLU A 53 41.31 -36.51 11.82
N PRO A 54 41.64 -37.59 12.53
CA PRO A 54 40.71 -38.23 13.47
C PRO A 54 40.45 -37.30 14.65
N SER A 55 39.18 -37.09 14.96
CA SER A 55 38.72 -36.33 16.14
C SER A 55 38.32 -37.30 17.26
N PHE A 56 38.73 -37.01 18.49
CA PHE A 56 38.40 -37.80 19.69
C PHE A 56 37.64 -36.98 20.75
N TRP A 57 37.57 -35.69 20.55
CA TRP A 57 36.88 -34.76 21.44
C TRP A 57 36.36 -33.53 20.64
N PRO A 58 35.15 -33.03 20.86
CA PRO A 58 34.14 -33.57 21.81
C PRO A 58 33.51 -34.89 21.37
N VAL A 59 33.55 -35.22 20.08
CA VAL A 59 32.94 -36.43 19.48
C VAL A 59 33.98 -37.23 18.73
N LEU A 60 33.87 -38.57 18.80
CA LEU A 60 34.69 -39.44 17.96
C LEU A 60 34.26 -39.32 16.51
N GLY A 61 35.22 -39.04 15.61
CA GLY A 61 34.89 -38.86 14.20
C GLY A 61 36.08 -38.42 13.36
N LEU A 62 35.77 -37.69 12.30
CA LEU A 62 36.73 -37.11 11.38
C LEU A 62 36.53 -35.59 11.33
N ARG A 63 37.61 -34.85 11.23
CA ARG A 63 37.64 -33.41 11.02
C ARG A 63 38.41 -33.14 9.73
N ALA A 64 37.82 -32.39 8.85
CA ALA A 64 38.43 -31.90 7.62
C ALA A 64 38.58 -30.38 7.70
N GLU A 65 39.76 -29.87 7.40
CA GLU A 65 40.01 -28.43 7.32
C GLU A 65 40.04 -27.98 5.86
N GLY A 66 39.64 -26.74 5.59
CA GLY A 66 39.72 -26.12 4.26
C GLY A 66 38.91 -26.87 3.21
N VAL A 67 37.66 -27.18 3.50
CA VAL A 67 36.74 -27.87 2.57
C VAL A 67 36.21 -26.88 1.55
N THR A 68 36.36 -27.21 0.24
CA THR A 68 35.82 -26.36 -0.82
C THR A 68 35.04 -27.19 -1.84
N LEU A 69 33.97 -26.63 -2.36
CA LEU A 69 33.21 -27.12 -3.52
C LEU A 69 33.23 -26.05 -4.59
N ALA A 70 33.75 -26.35 -5.77
CA ALA A 70 33.81 -25.40 -6.87
C ALA A 70 32.42 -24.96 -7.33
N ASN A 71 32.33 -23.74 -7.80
CA ASN A 71 31.08 -23.17 -8.32
C ASN A 71 30.80 -23.67 -9.77
N ALA A 72 29.63 -23.29 -10.30
CA ALA A 72 29.27 -23.52 -11.70
C ALA A 72 30.25 -22.80 -12.64
N PRO A 73 30.52 -23.33 -13.81
CA PRO A 73 31.27 -22.61 -14.85
C PRO A 73 30.60 -21.28 -15.18
N GLY A 74 31.32 -20.17 -15.05
CA GLY A 74 30.80 -18.82 -15.32
C GLY A 74 30.16 -18.12 -14.12
N ALA A 75 30.08 -18.75 -12.97
CA ALA A 75 29.64 -18.11 -11.72
C ALA A 75 30.60 -16.98 -11.30
N ALA A 76 30.10 -16.01 -10.57
CA ALA A 76 30.85 -14.84 -10.13
C ALA A 76 31.93 -15.21 -9.09
N ARG A 77 31.65 -16.18 -8.23
CA ARG A 77 32.58 -16.67 -7.21
C ARG A 77 33.19 -18.00 -7.64
N PRO A 78 34.48 -18.25 -7.36
CA PRO A 78 35.16 -19.49 -7.80
C PRO A 78 34.67 -20.73 -7.03
N ALA A 79 34.27 -20.58 -5.77
CA ALA A 79 33.71 -21.64 -4.96
C ALA A 79 32.24 -21.36 -4.64
N MET A 80 31.41 -22.40 -4.70
CA MET A 80 30.02 -22.39 -4.24
C MET A 80 29.96 -22.53 -2.72
N ILE A 81 30.84 -23.40 -2.15
CA ILE A 81 30.95 -23.61 -0.71
C ILE A 81 32.44 -23.58 -0.35
N GLU A 82 32.76 -22.81 0.68
CA GLU A 82 34.04 -22.82 1.36
C GLU A 82 33.76 -22.97 2.85
N ALA A 83 34.37 -23.93 3.54
CA ALA A 83 34.26 -24.08 5.00
C ALA A 83 35.65 -24.23 5.62
N ALA A 84 35.89 -23.49 6.67
CA ALA A 84 37.15 -23.60 7.38
C ALA A 84 37.31 -24.99 8.03
N GLU A 85 36.22 -25.51 8.58
CA GLU A 85 36.19 -26.81 9.23
C GLU A 85 34.87 -27.54 8.97
N VAL A 86 34.96 -28.84 8.69
CA VAL A 86 33.84 -29.78 8.68
C VAL A 86 34.18 -30.96 9.57
N ALA A 87 33.41 -31.22 10.61
CA ALA A 87 33.57 -32.35 11.49
C ALA A 87 32.35 -33.29 11.41
N ILE A 88 32.61 -34.59 11.36
CA ILE A 88 31.60 -35.63 11.30
C ILE A 88 31.82 -36.60 12.45
N GLY A 89 30.81 -36.71 13.32
CA GLY A 89 30.79 -37.66 14.43
C GLY A 89 30.14 -38.99 14.05
N VAL A 90 30.67 -40.10 14.61
CA VAL A 90 30.15 -41.44 14.39
C VAL A 90 30.04 -42.23 15.66
N GLU A 91 29.09 -43.16 15.75
CA GLU A 91 28.96 -44.10 16.86
C GLU A 91 30.00 -45.21 16.78
N ILE A 92 30.63 -45.51 17.91
CA ILE A 92 31.70 -46.53 17.99
C ILE A 92 31.15 -47.96 17.83
N LEU A 93 30.02 -48.28 18.44
CA LEU A 93 29.49 -49.65 18.47
C LEU A 93 29.01 -50.13 17.08
N PRO A 94 28.24 -49.37 16.33
CA PRO A 94 27.93 -49.67 14.93
C PRO A 94 29.18 -49.77 14.05
N LEU A 95 30.15 -48.87 14.23
CA LEU A 95 31.37 -48.90 13.47
C LEU A 95 32.20 -50.19 13.64
N LEU A 96 32.14 -50.82 14.83
CA LEU A 96 32.79 -52.13 15.08
C LEU A 96 32.08 -53.29 14.37
N SER A 97 30.79 -53.14 14.01
CA SER A 97 30.04 -54.11 13.20
C SER A 97 30.10 -53.82 11.68
N GLY A 98 30.71 -52.72 11.31
CA GLY A 98 30.83 -52.29 9.91
C GLY A 98 29.73 -51.31 9.44
N ASP A 99 28.86 -50.89 10.38
CA ASP A 99 27.80 -49.94 10.12
C ASP A 99 28.25 -48.55 10.50
N ILE A 100 27.89 -47.53 9.69
CA ILE A 100 28.19 -46.12 9.96
C ILE A 100 26.92 -45.45 10.47
N ALA A 101 26.88 -45.12 11.77
CA ALA A 101 25.83 -44.31 12.37
C ALA A 101 26.39 -42.92 12.72
N LEU A 102 25.82 -41.89 12.09
CA LEU A 102 26.21 -40.49 12.35
C LEU A 102 25.65 -40.03 13.67
N THR A 103 26.42 -39.30 14.44
CA THR A 103 26.00 -38.67 15.70
C THR A 103 25.84 -37.17 15.55
N GLU A 104 26.74 -36.53 14.81
CA GLU A 104 26.68 -35.10 14.53
C GLU A 104 27.42 -34.73 13.25
N ILE A 105 27.06 -33.59 12.68
CA ILE A 105 27.82 -32.88 11.65
C ILE A 105 28.00 -31.45 12.11
N ARG A 106 29.27 -30.97 12.11
CA ARG A 106 29.59 -29.57 12.42
C ARG A 106 30.30 -28.92 11.26
N ILE A 107 29.85 -27.72 10.89
CA ILE A 107 30.44 -26.90 9.84
C ILE A 107 30.72 -25.53 10.43
N ALA A 108 31.97 -25.10 10.37
CA ALA A 108 32.38 -23.83 10.95
C ALA A 108 32.96 -22.89 9.89
N ASP A 109 32.66 -21.59 10.07
CA ASP A 109 33.13 -20.49 9.20
C ASP A 109 32.89 -20.78 7.71
N ALA A 110 31.68 -21.24 7.38
CA ALA A 110 31.31 -21.54 6.00
C ALA A 110 30.94 -20.27 5.25
N VAL A 111 31.37 -20.19 3.98
CA VAL A 111 30.92 -19.21 3.01
C VAL A 111 30.19 -19.96 1.89
N ILE A 112 28.92 -19.66 1.71
CA ILE A 112 28.04 -20.29 0.72
C ILE A 112 27.61 -19.25 -0.29
N ALA A 113 27.87 -19.49 -1.59
CA ALA A 113 27.45 -18.62 -2.68
C ALA A 113 26.36 -19.31 -3.51
N LEU A 114 25.17 -18.78 -3.44
CA LEU A 114 24.00 -19.20 -4.24
C LEU A 114 23.82 -18.21 -5.39
N GLU A 115 23.96 -18.68 -6.61
CA GLU A 115 23.94 -17.82 -7.80
C GLU A 115 22.96 -18.36 -8.83
N VAL A 116 22.07 -17.51 -9.34
CA VAL A 116 21.22 -17.79 -10.52
C VAL A 116 21.86 -17.06 -11.71
N ALA A 117 22.22 -17.84 -12.74
CA ALA A 117 22.83 -17.30 -13.95
C ALA A 117 21.82 -16.53 -14.81
N SER A 118 22.28 -15.76 -15.79
CA SER A 118 21.43 -14.95 -16.69
C SER A 118 20.45 -15.77 -17.55
N ASP A 119 20.67 -17.07 -17.67
CA ASP A 119 19.76 -18.01 -18.33
C ASP A 119 18.71 -18.63 -17.37
N GLY A 120 18.70 -18.20 -16.11
CA GLY A 120 17.81 -18.70 -15.05
C GLY A 120 18.30 -19.98 -14.38
N THR A 121 19.48 -20.51 -14.74
CA THR A 121 20.02 -21.75 -14.15
C THR A 121 20.65 -21.47 -12.79
N PRO A 122 20.19 -22.10 -11.69
CA PRO A 122 20.80 -21.93 -10.37
C PRO A 122 22.05 -22.80 -10.22
N ASN A 123 23.08 -22.30 -9.53
CA ASN A 123 24.34 -23.02 -9.34
C ASN A 123 24.21 -24.25 -8.41
N TRP A 124 23.15 -24.38 -7.66
CA TRP A 124 22.81 -25.54 -6.82
C TRP A 124 22.02 -26.62 -7.55
N GLN A 125 21.72 -26.43 -8.82
CA GLN A 125 21.21 -27.49 -9.69
C GLN A 125 22.42 -28.30 -10.21
N PHE A 126 22.57 -29.51 -9.71
CA PHE A 126 23.64 -30.42 -10.12
C PHE A 126 23.19 -31.26 -11.31
N GLU A 127 24.10 -31.51 -12.27
CA GLU A 127 23.82 -32.42 -13.37
C GLU A 127 23.69 -33.86 -12.84
N GLU A 128 22.68 -34.58 -13.28
CA GLU A 128 22.61 -36.03 -13.00
C GLU A 128 23.86 -36.73 -13.48
N PRO A 129 24.44 -37.66 -12.70
CA PRO A 129 25.66 -38.37 -13.08
C PRO A 129 25.45 -39.09 -14.45
N LYS A 130 26.17 -38.68 -15.46
CA LYS A 130 26.20 -39.36 -16.77
C LYS A 130 26.78 -40.75 -16.60
N GLY A 131 25.95 -41.77 -16.39
CA GLY A 131 26.38 -43.17 -16.30
C GLY A 131 25.76 -44.01 -15.20
N ALA A 132 24.78 -43.52 -14.50
CA ALA A 132 23.86 -44.40 -13.80
C ALA A 132 23.02 -45.13 -14.86
N ASP A 133 23.53 -46.30 -15.32
CA ASP A 133 22.69 -47.25 -16.06
C ASP A 133 21.35 -47.32 -15.30
N SER A 134 20.27 -47.11 -16.04
CA SER A 134 18.88 -47.38 -15.62
C SER A 134 18.67 -48.90 -15.50
N GLY A 135 19.58 -49.54 -14.81
CA GLY A 135 19.36 -50.83 -14.21
C GLY A 135 18.36 -50.60 -13.09
N GLY A 136 17.11 -51.00 -13.33
CA GLY A 136 15.95 -50.89 -12.41
C GLY A 136 16.28 -51.19 -10.96
N GLY A 137 16.94 -50.28 -10.34
CA GLY A 137 17.02 -50.11 -8.91
C GLY A 137 15.83 -49.25 -8.56
N ASP A 138 14.84 -49.88 -8.02
CA ASP A 138 13.82 -49.32 -7.14
C ASP A 138 14.32 -47.95 -6.65
N SER A 139 13.66 -46.85 -7.03
CA SER A 139 13.78 -45.58 -6.35
C SER A 139 13.39 -45.88 -4.93
N GLY A 140 14.39 -46.35 -4.15
CA GLY A 140 14.15 -46.97 -2.89
C GLY A 140 13.39 -46.00 -2.01
N ALA A 141 12.11 -46.25 -1.89
CA ALA A 141 11.38 -45.80 -0.74
C ALA A 141 12.36 -45.93 0.43
N LEU A 142 12.57 -44.86 1.19
CA LEU A 142 13.48 -44.86 2.33
C LEU A 142 13.21 -46.08 3.17
N THR A 143 13.84 -47.23 2.85
CA THR A 143 13.64 -48.51 3.51
C THR A 143 14.35 -48.53 4.86
N ASN A 144 15.22 -47.54 5.08
CA ASN A 144 15.99 -47.40 6.30
C ASN A 144 15.74 -46.02 6.92
N ARG A 145 15.72 -45.98 8.24
CA ARG A 145 15.69 -44.75 9.02
C ARG A 145 17.00 -43.98 8.81
N ILE A 146 16.88 -42.70 8.48
CA ILE A 146 17.98 -41.75 8.49
C ILE A 146 17.80 -40.89 9.74
N ALA A 147 18.76 -40.96 10.63
CA ALA A 147 18.79 -40.13 11.82
C ALA A 147 20.08 -39.31 11.84
N LEU A 148 19.93 -38.00 11.96
CA LEU A 148 20.99 -37.05 12.23
C LEU A 148 20.61 -36.31 13.50
N PRO A 149 21.04 -36.78 14.67
CA PRO A 149 20.64 -36.20 15.94
C PRO A 149 21.01 -34.71 16.07
N GLU A 150 22.13 -34.32 15.50
CA GLU A 150 22.58 -32.92 15.50
C GLU A 150 23.42 -32.59 14.26
N ALA A 151 23.03 -31.53 13.55
CA ALA A 151 23.88 -30.84 12.61
C ALA A 151 24.01 -29.37 13.04
N ALA A 152 25.22 -28.87 13.21
CA ALA A 152 25.48 -27.50 13.63
C ALA A 152 26.31 -26.76 12.58
N ILE A 153 25.85 -25.59 12.23
CA ILE A 153 26.59 -24.61 11.41
C ILE A 153 26.90 -23.44 12.34
N THR A 154 28.14 -23.01 12.38
CA THR A 154 28.56 -21.87 13.20
C THR A 154 29.28 -20.82 12.38
N ASN A 155 28.91 -19.55 12.60
CA ASN A 155 29.49 -18.38 11.96
C ASN A 155 29.55 -18.48 10.42
N ALA A 156 28.47 -18.98 9.79
CA ALA A 156 28.43 -19.05 8.33
C ALA A 156 27.99 -17.72 7.71
N THR A 157 28.37 -17.54 6.44
CA THR A 157 27.92 -16.43 5.61
C THR A 157 27.30 -17.00 4.33
N VAL A 158 26.11 -16.53 3.97
CA VAL A 158 25.42 -16.91 2.73
C VAL A 158 25.27 -15.68 1.85
N PHE A 159 25.65 -15.80 0.59
CA PHE A 159 25.39 -14.83 -0.45
C PHE A 159 24.41 -15.42 -1.47
N TYR A 160 23.42 -14.65 -1.86
CA TYR A 160 22.52 -14.97 -2.96
C TYR A 160 22.62 -13.88 -4.02
N SER A 161 22.70 -14.27 -5.29
CA SER A 161 22.62 -13.33 -6.41
C SER A 161 21.83 -13.95 -7.56
N ASP A 162 21.01 -13.14 -8.19
CA ASP A 162 20.18 -13.53 -9.33
C ASP A 162 20.42 -12.55 -10.48
N ALA A 163 21.07 -13.06 -11.52
CA ALA A 163 21.40 -12.26 -12.69
C ALA A 163 20.20 -11.98 -13.61
N THR A 164 19.07 -12.67 -13.42
CA THR A 164 17.84 -12.43 -14.20
C THR A 164 17.06 -11.23 -13.67
N THR A 165 17.05 -11.05 -12.35
CA THR A 165 16.33 -9.98 -11.66
C THR A 165 17.23 -8.86 -11.18
N GLY A 166 18.56 -9.11 -11.10
CA GLY A 166 19.53 -8.20 -10.48
C GLY A 166 19.51 -8.19 -8.94
N ALA A 167 18.73 -9.08 -8.31
CA ALA A 167 18.64 -9.18 -6.87
C ALA A 167 19.95 -9.74 -6.26
N ALA A 168 20.37 -9.16 -5.12
CA ALA A 168 21.53 -9.63 -4.36
C ALA A 168 21.25 -9.49 -2.85
N TYR A 169 21.42 -10.59 -2.12
CA TYR A 169 21.18 -10.67 -0.67
C TYR A 169 22.35 -11.33 0.03
N GLY A 170 22.59 -10.97 1.30
CA GLY A 170 23.64 -11.59 2.11
C GLY A 170 23.23 -11.68 3.58
N ALA A 171 23.48 -12.83 4.19
CA ALA A 171 23.32 -13.03 5.63
C ALA A 171 24.65 -13.50 6.23
N GLU A 172 25.02 -12.97 7.37
CA GLU A 172 26.31 -13.19 8.04
C GLU A 172 26.08 -13.68 9.47
N GLY A 173 27.12 -14.29 10.06
CA GLY A 173 27.07 -14.76 11.44
C GLY A 173 25.95 -15.79 11.65
N ILE A 174 25.76 -16.68 10.68
CA ILE A 174 24.70 -17.68 10.73
C ILE A 174 25.14 -18.79 11.67
N ASP A 175 24.42 -18.91 12.78
CA ASP A 175 24.48 -20.06 13.70
C ASP A 175 23.20 -20.86 13.56
N LEU A 176 23.28 -22.14 13.19
CA LEU A 176 22.13 -23.01 12.96
C LEU A 176 22.35 -24.39 13.57
N THR A 177 21.41 -24.89 14.32
CA THR A 177 21.34 -26.27 14.78
C THR A 177 20.15 -26.97 14.17
N LEU A 178 20.37 -28.11 13.56
CA LEU A 178 19.36 -28.96 12.91
C LEU A 178 19.36 -30.35 13.53
N SER A 179 18.18 -30.91 13.75
CA SER A 179 17.97 -32.32 14.06
C SER A 179 17.01 -32.95 13.05
N LEU A 180 17.35 -34.13 12.57
CA LEU A 180 16.55 -34.88 11.59
C LEU A 180 16.36 -36.33 12.04
N ASP A 181 15.13 -36.78 12.08
CA ASP A 181 14.76 -38.18 12.20
C ASP A 181 13.75 -38.51 11.10
N ALA A 182 14.21 -39.21 10.07
CA ALA A 182 13.43 -39.55 8.90
C ALA A 182 13.33 -41.08 8.78
N ALA A 183 12.10 -41.61 8.92
CA ALA A 183 11.75 -43.00 8.72
C ALA A 183 10.56 -43.07 7.75
N PRO A 184 10.30 -44.23 7.11
CA PRO A 184 9.16 -44.35 6.19
C PRO A 184 7.80 -44.02 6.84
N GLU A 185 7.66 -44.30 8.13
CA GLU A 185 6.44 -44.07 8.91
C GLU A 185 6.35 -42.66 9.52
N ALA A 186 7.46 -41.91 9.62
CA ALA A 186 7.48 -40.61 10.25
C ALA A 186 8.71 -39.78 9.86
N LEU A 187 8.49 -38.48 9.76
CA LEU A 187 9.52 -37.44 9.66
C LEU A 187 9.46 -36.53 10.88
N SER A 188 10.58 -36.21 11.46
CA SER A 188 10.74 -35.13 12.43
C SER A 188 11.97 -34.29 12.08
N VAL A 189 11.78 -33.01 11.89
CA VAL A 189 12.83 -32.02 11.62
C VAL A 189 12.68 -30.90 12.62
N THR A 190 13.76 -30.51 13.28
CA THR A 190 13.80 -29.26 14.05
C THR A 190 15.04 -28.48 13.65
N ALA A 191 14.89 -27.19 13.51
CA ALA A 191 16.01 -26.28 13.28
C ALA A 191 15.85 -25.01 14.11
N GLU A 192 16.91 -24.59 14.75
CA GLU A 192 16.99 -23.35 15.50
C GLU A 192 18.26 -22.62 15.11
N GLY A 193 18.18 -21.31 14.92
CA GLY A 193 19.35 -20.54 14.52
C GLY A 193 19.14 -19.05 14.62
N ALA A 194 20.25 -18.34 14.39
CA ALA A 194 20.28 -16.89 14.31
C ALA A 194 21.18 -16.45 13.17
N ALA A 195 20.93 -15.28 12.61
CA ALA A 195 21.73 -14.67 11.55
C ALA A 195 21.64 -13.15 11.62
N THR A 196 22.60 -12.46 11.02
CA THR A 196 22.53 -11.03 10.75
C THR A 196 22.20 -10.82 9.28
N TYR A 197 21.07 -10.18 8.99
CA TYR A 197 20.64 -9.84 7.65
C TYR A 197 20.31 -8.33 7.57
N ALA A 198 20.85 -7.64 6.57
CA ALA A 198 20.72 -6.18 6.41
C ALA A 198 21.06 -5.37 7.69
N GLY A 199 21.97 -5.88 8.52
CA GLY A 199 22.37 -5.27 9.80
C GLY A 199 21.46 -5.59 10.98
N GLU A 200 20.39 -6.38 10.77
CA GLU A 200 19.44 -6.78 11.80
C GLU A 200 19.69 -8.23 12.26
N GLN A 201 19.61 -8.45 13.57
CA GLN A 201 19.69 -9.79 14.15
C GLN A 201 18.33 -10.48 14.04
N LEU A 202 18.31 -11.63 13.37
CA LEU A 202 17.13 -12.46 13.18
C LEU A 202 17.37 -13.83 13.82
N SER A 203 16.35 -14.36 14.49
CA SER A 203 16.33 -15.73 15.01
C SER A 203 15.25 -16.54 14.33
N LEU A 204 15.58 -17.78 13.96
CA LEU A 204 14.68 -18.72 13.26
C LEU A 204 14.45 -19.94 14.13
N SER A 205 13.20 -20.38 14.24
CA SER A 205 12.84 -21.70 14.74
C SER A 205 11.92 -22.41 13.72
N LEU A 206 12.23 -23.65 13.43
CA LEU A 206 11.47 -24.51 12.53
C LEU A 206 11.22 -25.85 13.22
N ALA A 207 10.00 -26.34 13.19
CA ALA A 207 9.66 -27.73 13.50
C ALA A 207 8.78 -28.26 12.38
N ALA A 208 9.15 -29.40 11.79
CA ALA A 208 8.34 -30.06 10.77
C ALA A 208 8.14 -31.54 11.11
N THR A 209 6.92 -32.02 10.87
CA THR A 209 6.54 -33.43 11.13
C THR A 209 5.78 -34.00 9.97
N GLY A 210 6.16 -35.22 9.53
CA GLY A 210 5.47 -35.98 8.50
C GLY A 210 5.00 -37.32 9.01
N GLY A 211 3.79 -37.72 8.63
CA GLY A 211 3.22 -39.01 8.93
C GLY A 211 3.61 -40.10 7.92
N PRO A 212 3.00 -41.29 8.01
CA PRO A 212 3.24 -42.39 7.05
C PRO A 212 3.02 -41.92 5.60
N GLY A 213 3.96 -42.24 4.71
CA GLY A 213 3.90 -41.88 3.30
C GLY A 213 4.37 -40.44 3.00
N TRP A 214 4.97 -39.76 3.97
CA TRP A 214 5.49 -38.38 3.77
C TRP A 214 6.52 -38.30 2.63
N ALA A 215 7.32 -39.34 2.47
CA ALA A 215 8.38 -39.37 1.43
C ALA A 215 7.80 -39.43 0.01
N GLU A 216 6.67 -40.14 -0.20
CA GLU A 216 5.98 -40.20 -1.48
C GLU A 216 5.12 -38.96 -1.72
N THR A 217 4.42 -38.49 -0.70
CA THR A 217 3.53 -37.32 -0.81
C THR A 217 4.25 -36.00 -0.71
N GLN A 218 5.46 -35.96 -0.13
CA GLN A 218 6.24 -34.77 0.17
C GLN A 218 5.46 -33.73 1.01
N ARG A 219 4.49 -34.24 1.82
CA ARG A 219 3.60 -33.43 2.64
C ARG A 219 3.94 -33.58 4.12
N PHE A 220 4.01 -32.45 4.82
CA PHE A 220 4.29 -32.40 6.25
C PHE A 220 3.67 -31.16 6.90
N ASP A 221 3.45 -31.23 8.21
CA ASP A 221 3.05 -30.08 9.01
C ASP A 221 4.29 -29.36 9.51
N ALA A 222 4.27 -28.02 9.44
CA ALA A 222 5.38 -27.17 9.85
C ALA A 222 4.93 -26.07 10.80
N LYS A 223 5.80 -25.77 11.76
CA LYS A 223 5.77 -24.55 12.57
C LYS A 223 7.05 -23.78 12.30
N ILE A 224 6.93 -22.54 11.87
CA ILE A 224 8.03 -21.66 11.54
C ILE A 224 7.85 -20.38 12.34
N SER A 225 8.90 -19.93 13.03
CA SER A 225 8.95 -18.59 13.61
C SER A 225 10.23 -17.89 13.18
N LEU A 226 10.11 -16.60 12.86
CA LEU A 226 11.22 -15.70 12.60
C LEU A 226 11.02 -14.47 13.46
N GLU A 227 12.01 -14.17 14.29
CA GLU A 227 11.98 -13.03 15.19
C GLU A 227 13.16 -12.09 14.91
N GLY A 228 12.88 -10.80 14.81
CA GLY A 228 13.87 -9.74 14.80
C GLY A 228 13.83 -9.00 16.13
N GLU A 229 14.99 -8.80 16.77
CA GLU A 229 15.05 -8.29 18.14
C GLU A 229 14.30 -6.94 18.28
N GLY A 230 13.17 -6.99 18.99
CA GLY A 230 12.34 -5.84 19.35
C GLY A 230 11.56 -5.19 18.22
N PHE A 231 11.56 -5.76 17.00
CA PHE A 231 10.82 -5.11 15.89
C PHE A 231 9.99 -6.06 15.00
N LEU A 232 10.29 -7.35 14.95
CA LEU A 232 9.63 -8.30 14.05
C LEU A 232 9.29 -9.59 14.79
N ALA A 233 8.07 -10.08 14.61
CA ALA A 233 7.67 -11.45 14.91
C ALA A 233 6.85 -11.99 13.73
N LEU A 234 7.32 -13.08 13.11
CA LEU A 234 6.62 -13.82 12.08
C LEU A 234 6.39 -15.24 12.56
N SER A 235 5.20 -15.76 12.36
CA SER A 235 4.88 -17.17 12.64
C SER A 235 4.02 -17.76 11.53
N TYR A 236 4.28 -19.03 11.24
CA TYR A 236 3.45 -19.87 10.38
C TYR A 236 3.24 -21.23 11.04
N GLU A 237 2.02 -21.74 11.03
CA GLU A 237 1.67 -23.08 11.48
C GLU A 237 0.67 -23.71 10.51
N GLY A 238 1.09 -24.78 9.82
CA GLY A 238 0.23 -25.44 8.85
C GLY A 238 0.92 -26.50 8.01
N ALA A 239 0.19 -26.99 7.02
CA ALA A 239 0.69 -27.99 6.08
C ALA A 239 1.53 -27.36 4.97
N ILE A 240 2.58 -28.06 4.56
CA ILE A 240 3.41 -27.76 3.39
C ILE A 240 3.42 -29.02 2.50
N ASP A 241 3.24 -28.81 1.21
CA ASP A 241 3.30 -29.83 0.18
C ASP A 241 4.33 -29.43 -0.87
N LEU A 242 5.50 -30.05 -0.83
CA LEU A 242 6.60 -29.73 -1.73
C LEU A 242 6.41 -30.29 -3.14
N ALA A 243 5.59 -31.34 -3.31
CA ALA A 243 5.35 -31.95 -4.62
C ALA A 243 4.65 -30.98 -5.58
N VAL A 244 3.78 -30.12 -5.04
CA VAL A 244 3.00 -29.12 -5.80
C VAL A 244 3.34 -27.68 -5.37
N SER A 245 4.39 -27.50 -4.57
CA SER A 245 4.84 -26.18 -4.08
C SER A 245 3.71 -25.37 -3.44
N SER A 246 2.91 -26.02 -2.58
CA SER A 246 1.78 -25.39 -1.89
C SER A 246 1.94 -25.37 -0.38
N LEU A 247 1.28 -24.42 0.27
CA LEU A 247 1.17 -24.36 1.73
C LEU A 247 -0.23 -23.87 2.15
N ALA A 248 -0.67 -24.31 3.32
CA ALA A 248 -1.93 -23.87 3.91
C ALA A 248 -1.87 -23.91 5.43
N GLY A 249 -2.10 -22.77 6.09
CA GLY A 249 -2.03 -22.69 7.55
C GLY A 249 -2.20 -21.27 8.08
N ALA A 250 -2.18 -21.15 9.40
CA ALA A 250 -2.23 -19.87 10.07
C ALA A 250 -0.88 -19.13 9.92
N ALA A 251 -0.95 -17.90 9.47
CA ALA A 251 0.21 -17.01 9.35
C ALA A 251 -0.02 -15.72 10.15
N ARG A 252 1.06 -15.19 10.75
CA ARG A 252 1.04 -13.94 11.48
C ARG A 252 2.36 -13.22 11.32
N ILE A 253 2.30 -11.94 11.03
CA ILE A 253 3.43 -11.01 11.00
C ILE A 253 3.07 -9.84 11.91
N GLU A 254 3.96 -9.48 12.80
CA GLU A 254 3.85 -8.32 13.68
C GLU A 254 5.15 -7.52 13.60
N THR A 255 5.03 -6.22 13.47
CA THR A 255 6.18 -5.32 13.57
C THR A 255 5.85 -4.11 14.43
N SER A 256 6.83 -3.64 15.19
CA SER A 256 6.79 -2.36 15.89
C SER A 256 7.62 -1.28 15.17
N ALA A 257 8.27 -1.63 14.04
CA ALA A 257 9.11 -0.74 13.25
C ALA A 257 8.96 -1.08 11.76
N LEU A 258 7.83 -0.63 11.16
CA LEU A 258 7.48 -0.92 9.77
C LEU A 258 8.55 -0.44 8.79
N THR A 259 9.17 0.71 9.05
CA THR A 259 10.28 1.24 8.25
C THR A 259 11.48 0.29 8.23
N ARG A 260 11.82 -0.35 9.37
CA ARG A 260 12.89 -1.35 9.44
C ARG A 260 12.51 -2.64 8.70
N LEU A 261 11.25 -3.09 8.86
CA LEU A 261 10.76 -4.27 8.15
C LEU A 261 10.78 -4.06 6.63
N ALA A 262 10.34 -2.90 6.15
CA ALA A 262 10.39 -2.55 4.73
C ALA A 262 11.84 -2.53 4.19
N ALA A 263 12.77 -1.99 4.98
CA ALA A 263 14.20 -1.97 4.63
C ALA A 263 14.80 -3.38 4.50
N LEU A 264 14.35 -4.38 5.28
CA LEU A 264 14.72 -5.78 5.08
C LEU A 264 14.29 -6.30 3.70
N GLY A 265 13.16 -5.83 3.18
CA GLY A 265 12.67 -6.13 1.83
C GLY A 265 13.27 -5.25 0.74
N GLY A 266 14.23 -4.37 1.07
CA GLY A 266 14.85 -3.45 0.11
C GLY A 266 13.98 -2.23 -0.25
N GLN A 267 12.89 -1.99 0.48
CA GLN A 267 11.99 -0.86 0.29
C GLN A 267 12.31 0.27 1.28
N ALA A 268 12.40 1.51 0.77
CA ALA A 268 12.60 2.69 1.61
C ALA A 268 11.26 3.40 1.83
N LEU A 269 10.74 3.35 3.05
CA LEU A 269 9.58 4.14 3.45
C LEU A 269 10.04 5.47 4.03
N ALA A 270 9.35 6.55 3.67
CA ALA A 270 9.63 7.86 4.25
C ALA A 270 9.31 7.86 5.75
N PRO A 271 10.21 8.34 6.62
CA PRO A 271 9.95 8.38 8.05
C PRO A 271 8.67 9.15 8.39
N GLY A 272 7.77 8.51 9.16
CA GLY A 272 6.51 9.12 9.59
C GLY A 272 5.40 9.14 8.52
N SER A 273 5.61 8.52 7.35
CA SER A 273 4.55 8.38 6.33
C SER A 273 3.46 7.40 6.75
N LEU A 274 3.83 6.38 7.53
CA LEU A 274 2.92 5.36 8.05
C LEU A 274 3.19 5.12 9.55
N PRO A 275 2.22 4.57 10.30
CA PRO A 275 2.46 4.09 11.66
C PRO A 275 3.54 2.99 11.67
N GLU A 276 4.43 3.04 12.66
CA GLU A 276 5.50 2.05 12.79
C GLU A 276 4.99 0.66 13.24
N ALA A 277 3.90 0.63 14.00
CA ALA A 277 3.30 -0.63 14.42
C ALA A 277 2.34 -1.16 13.35
N ALA A 278 2.59 -2.38 12.86
CA ALA A 278 1.73 -3.05 11.91
C ALA A 278 1.63 -4.56 12.23
N SER A 279 0.49 -5.14 11.90
CA SER A 279 0.33 -6.60 11.98
C SER A 279 -0.59 -7.12 10.89
N VAL A 280 -0.30 -8.33 10.42
CA VAL A 280 -1.13 -9.10 9.49
C VAL A 280 -1.27 -10.52 10.05
N ALA A 281 -2.48 -11.01 10.16
CA ALA A 281 -2.75 -12.39 10.59
C ALA A 281 -3.91 -12.97 9.78
N GLY A 282 -3.92 -14.28 9.56
CA GLY A 282 -5.00 -14.97 8.86
C GLY A 282 -4.63 -16.39 8.45
N GLN A 283 -5.51 -17.03 7.69
CA GLN A 283 -5.26 -18.35 7.08
C GLN A 283 -4.61 -18.11 5.71
N LEU A 284 -3.30 -18.29 5.65
CA LEU A 284 -2.51 -18.17 4.42
C LEU A 284 -2.60 -19.45 3.62
N SER A 285 -2.87 -19.35 2.35
CA SER A 285 -2.72 -20.43 1.39
C SER A 285 -1.94 -19.98 0.16
N VAL A 286 -1.00 -20.81 -0.27
CA VAL A 286 -0.31 -20.69 -1.54
C VAL A 286 -0.62 -21.95 -2.33
N ALA A 287 -1.23 -21.80 -3.50
CA ALA A 287 -1.60 -22.92 -4.35
C ALA A 287 -0.54 -23.19 -5.43
N GLU A 288 -0.59 -24.37 -6.03
CA GLU A 288 0.13 -24.67 -7.26
C GLU A 288 -0.19 -23.60 -8.31
N GLY A 289 0.84 -23.07 -8.98
CA GLY A 289 0.70 -21.95 -9.93
C GLY A 289 0.86 -20.57 -9.31
N GLY A 290 1.15 -20.48 -7.99
CA GLY A 290 1.57 -19.24 -7.33
C GLY A 290 0.42 -18.34 -6.86
N SER A 291 -0.84 -18.80 -6.90
CA SER A 291 -1.94 -18.06 -6.26
C SER A 291 -1.75 -18.01 -4.75
N VAL A 292 -1.85 -16.81 -4.18
CA VAL A 292 -1.72 -16.56 -2.75
C VAL A 292 -3.06 -16.03 -2.23
N ALA A 293 -3.58 -16.61 -1.15
CA ALA A 293 -4.77 -16.10 -0.49
C ALA A 293 -4.58 -16.03 1.03
N LEU A 294 -5.12 -14.99 1.63
CA LEU A 294 -5.20 -14.78 3.06
C LEU A 294 -6.68 -14.67 3.45
N GLN A 295 -7.22 -15.73 4.04
CA GLN A 295 -8.59 -15.78 4.53
C GLN A 295 -8.64 -15.40 6.01
N GLU A 296 -9.80 -14.91 6.48
CA GLU A 296 -9.97 -14.45 7.87
C GLU A 296 -8.86 -13.47 8.27
N ALA A 297 -8.47 -12.64 7.31
CA ALA A 297 -7.39 -11.69 7.49
C ALA A 297 -7.75 -10.66 8.56
N THR A 298 -6.79 -10.35 9.40
CA THR A 298 -6.81 -9.20 10.29
C THR A 298 -5.56 -8.39 9.99
N ILE A 299 -5.74 -7.19 9.46
CA ILE A 299 -4.66 -6.26 9.13
C ILE A 299 -4.79 -5.07 10.07
N ALA A 300 -3.73 -4.76 10.81
CA ALA A 300 -3.69 -3.58 11.66
C ALA A 300 -2.49 -2.69 11.29
N LEU A 301 -2.73 -1.39 11.27
CA LEU A 301 -1.72 -0.37 11.02
C LEU A 301 -1.90 0.75 12.04
N GLY A 302 -1.07 0.77 13.09
CA GLY A 302 -1.32 1.59 14.26
C GLY A 302 -2.64 1.20 14.95
N GLU A 303 -3.55 2.15 15.09
CA GLU A 303 -4.87 1.93 15.68
C GLU A 303 -5.93 1.47 14.68
N ARG A 304 -5.62 1.52 13.37
CA ARG A 304 -6.53 1.10 12.31
C ARG A 304 -6.54 -0.41 12.18
N ARG A 305 -7.73 -0.98 12.03
CA ARG A 305 -7.93 -2.42 11.86
C ARG A 305 -8.90 -2.69 10.72
N VAL A 306 -8.47 -3.55 9.82
CA VAL A 306 -9.26 -4.05 8.69
C VAL A 306 -9.33 -5.57 8.79
N GLU A 307 -10.50 -6.13 8.57
CA GLU A 307 -10.75 -7.58 8.56
C GLU A 307 -11.30 -7.99 7.20
N GLY A 308 -11.08 -9.24 6.81
CA GLY A 308 -11.66 -9.75 5.57
C GLY A 308 -10.85 -10.84 4.91
N SER A 309 -10.81 -10.82 3.58
CA SER A 309 -10.02 -11.74 2.77
C SER A 309 -9.30 -10.99 1.65
N LEU A 310 -8.16 -11.53 1.25
CA LEU A 310 -7.33 -11.01 0.15
C LEU A 310 -6.80 -12.19 -0.65
N SER A 311 -6.84 -12.11 -1.98
CA SER A 311 -6.16 -13.06 -2.85
C SER A 311 -5.44 -12.37 -4.00
N VAL A 312 -4.33 -12.98 -4.42
CA VAL A 312 -3.57 -12.58 -5.61
C VAL A 312 -3.34 -13.81 -6.46
N THR A 313 -3.88 -13.80 -7.65
CA THR A 313 -3.75 -14.89 -8.61
C THR A 313 -2.91 -14.41 -9.79
N PRO A 314 -1.78 -15.06 -10.11
CA PRO A 314 -1.00 -14.76 -11.31
C PRO A 314 -1.86 -14.96 -12.57
N GLY A 315 -1.82 -14.00 -13.48
CA GLY A 315 -2.45 -14.08 -14.80
C GLY A 315 -1.41 -14.11 -15.91
N GLU A 316 -1.81 -14.44 -17.13
CA GLU A 316 -0.89 -14.47 -18.29
C GLU A 316 -0.29 -13.10 -18.61
N ALA A 317 -1.06 -12.03 -18.46
CA ALA A 317 -0.61 -10.66 -18.74
C ALA A 317 -0.43 -9.84 -17.45
N ARG A 318 -1.33 -10.02 -16.49
CA ARG A 318 -1.39 -9.25 -15.23
C ARG A 318 -1.93 -10.12 -14.11
N PRO A 319 -1.51 -9.90 -12.86
CA PRO A 319 -2.12 -10.57 -11.71
C PRO A 319 -3.56 -10.05 -11.51
N MET A 320 -4.42 -10.91 -10.96
CA MET A 320 -5.75 -10.57 -10.45
C MET A 320 -5.69 -10.45 -8.93
N ILE A 321 -6.18 -9.35 -8.41
CA ILE A 321 -6.29 -9.07 -6.98
C ILE A 321 -7.77 -9.11 -6.60
N GLU A 322 -8.15 -9.93 -5.64
CA GLU A 322 -9.49 -9.94 -5.08
C GLU A 322 -9.42 -9.65 -3.59
N ALA A 323 -10.27 -8.73 -3.11
CA ALA A 323 -10.31 -8.39 -1.70
C ALA A 323 -11.74 -8.09 -1.25
N ASP A 324 -12.12 -8.64 -0.09
CA ASP A 324 -13.36 -8.30 0.62
C ASP A 324 -12.98 -7.84 2.02
N LEU A 325 -13.09 -6.54 2.25
CA LEU A 325 -12.54 -5.87 3.42
C LEU A 325 -13.64 -5.19 4.23
N SER A 326 -13.53 -5.26 5.53
CA SER A 326 -14.43 -4.58 6.47
C SER A 326 -13.66 -3.89 7.58
N THR A 327 -14.14 -2.73 8.01
CA THR A 327 -13.57 -2.00 9.14
C THR A 327 -14.64 -1.30 9.96
N GLY A 328 -14.44 -1.17 11.26
CA GLY A 328 -15.32 -0.39 12.12
C GLY A 328 -15.09 1.11 11.90
N MET A 329 -13.87 1.56 12.05
CA MET A 329 -13.47 2.96 11.85
C MET A 329 -12.16 3.04 11.09
N LEU A 330 -12.14 3.88 10.06
CA LEU A 330 -10.95 4.21 9.29
C LEU A 330 -10.68 5.71 9.43
N ASP A 331 -9.68 6.06 10.21
CA ASP A 331 -9.26 7.45 10.37
C ASP A 331 -8.16 7.81 9.36
N LEU A 332 -8.48 8.67 8.39
CA LEU A 332 -7.61 9.18 7.35
C LEU A 332 -7.22 10.66 7.58
N SER A 333 -7.60 11.23 8.72
CA SER A 333 -7.42 12.67 9.01
C SER A 333 -5.95 13.09 8.96
N THR A 334 -5.06 12.25 9.47
CA THR A 334 -3.61 12.53 9.50
C THR A 334 -3.00 12.51 8.10
N GLU A 335 -3.36 11.54 7.26
CA GLU A 335 -2.87 11.40 5.87
C GLU A 335 -3.35 12.56 5.00
N ILE A 336 -4.63 12.91 5.13
CA ILE A 336 -5.22 14.06 4.43
C ILE A 336 -4.54 15.37 4.87
N ALA A 337 -4.29 15.53 6.18
CA ALA A 337 -3.59 16.69 6.71
C ALA A 337 -2.12 16.74 6.22
N ALA A 338 -1.42 15.62 6.18
CA ALA A 338 -0.06 15.52 5.66
C ALA A 338 -0.01 15.82 4.15
N GLY A 339 -0.96 15.29 3.37
CA GLY A 339 -1.08 15.59 1.95
C GLY A 339 -1.34 17.06 1.65
N ARG A 340 -2.10 17.74 2.53
CA ARG A 340 -2.33 19.19 2.44
C ARG A 340 -1.08 20.03 2.80
N GLN A 341 -0.21 19.54 3.69
CA GLN A 341 1.02 20.23 4.10
C GLN A 341 2.21 19.92 3.18
N GLY A 342 2.25 18.75 2.56
CA GLY A 342 3.35 18.31 1.68
C GLY A 342 3.35 18.97 0.30
N GLY A 343 2.33 19.70 -0.09
CA GLY A 343 2.22 20.42 -1.36
C GLY A 343 3.13 21.65 -1.50
N GLY A 344 4.14 21.83 -0.64
CA GLY A 344 5.10 22.94 -0.65
C GLY A 344 6.55 22.57 -1.01
N GLY A 345 6.82 21.34 -1.41
CA GLY A 345 8.15 20.91 -1.85
C GLY A 345 8.32 21.13 -3.35
N ALA A 346 9.01 22.21 -3.74
CA ALA A 346 9.40 22.49 -5.11
C ALA A 346 10.28 21.35 -5.68
N GLY A 347 9.64 20.44 -6.39
CA GLY A 347 10.24 19.63 -7.43
C GLY A 347 9.60 20.07 -8.73
N GLU A 348 10.32 20.81 -9.55
CA GLU A 348 9.98 21.08 -10.95
C GLU A 348 9.82 19.73 -11.65
N ALA A 349 8.60 19.33 -11.86
CA ALA A 349 8.25 18.31 -12.85
C ALA A 349 6.85 18.64 -13.35
N ASP A 350 6.60 18.42 -14.61
CA ASP A 350 5.33 18.45 -15.33
C ASP A 350 4.15 17.90 -14.49
N SER A 351 3.77 18.60 -13.42
CA SER A 351 2.76 18.16 -12.44
C SER A 351 1.34 18.30 -12.96
N ASP A 352 1.17 18.69 -14.22
CA ASP A 352 -0.13 18.80 -14.87
C ASP A 352 -0.56 17.52 -15.62
N THR A 353 0.33 16.54 -15.80
CA THR A 353 -0.01 15.31 -16.53
C THR A 353 -0.73 14.32 -15.61
N LEU A 354 -1.86 13.77 -16.10
CA LEU A 354 -2.62 12.70 -15.43
C LEU A 354 -1.97 11.35 -15.76
N ASP A 355 -1.14 10.84 -14.86
CA ASP A 355 -0.55 9.51 -14.99
C ASP A 355 -1.41 8.49 -14.21
N VAL A 356 -2.15 7.68 -14.93
CA VAL A 356 -2.97 6.58 -14.40
C VAL A 356 -2.47 5.21 -14.91
N SER A 357 -1.22 5.15 -15.36
CA SER A 357 -0.60 3.92 -15.92
C SER A 357 -0.57 2.76 -14.92
N ALA A 358 -0.58 3.05 -13.63
CA ALA A 358 -0.67 2.04 -12.56
C ALA A 358 -1.92 1.14 -12.69
N LEU A 359 -3.01 1.63 -13.30
CA LEU A 359 -4.21 0.82 -13.57
C LEU A 359 -3.96 -0.35 -14.53
N ARG A 360 -2.83 -0.37 -15.21
CA ARG A 360 -2.41 -1.48 -16.09
C ARG A 360 -1.54 -2.51 -15.41
N ALA A 361 -1.13 -2.29 -14.15
CA ALA A 361 -0.22 -3.18 -13.44
C ALA A 361 -0.91 -4.47 -12.99
N ALA A 362 -2.19 -4.40 -12.61
CA ALA A 362 -2.99 -5.52 -12.13
C ALA A 362 -4.46 -5.30 -12.50
N ASP A 363 -5.20 -6.39 -12.63
CA ASP A 363 -6.66 -6.36 -12.56
C ASP A 363 -7.09 -6.55 -11.09
N ALA A 364 -8.20 -5.96 -10.66
CA ALA A 364 -8.64 -6.05 -9.27
C ALA A 364 -10.16 -6.03 -9.11
N GLU A 365 -10.65 -6.74 -8.10
CA GLU A 365 -12.02 -6.66 -7.57
C GLU A 365 -11.92 -6.48 -6.06
N ILE A 366 -12.29 -5.29 -5.58
CA ILE A 366 -12.14 -4.92 -4.16
C ILE A 366 -13.48 -4.43 -3.64
N ALA A 367 -14.01 -5.10 -2.62
CA ALA A 367 -15.15 -4.64 -1.85
C ALA A 367 -14.68 -4.11 -0.49
N LEU A 368 -15.14 -2.93 -0.11
CA LEU A 368 -14.86 -2.31 1.18
C LEU A 368 -16.14 -1.90 1.89
N THR A 369 -16.30 -2.35 3.13
CA THR A 369 -17.34 -1.85 4.04
C THR A 369 -16.69 -1.17 5.24
N ALA A 370 -17.20 0.01 5.62
CA ALA A 370 -16.71 0.72 6.81
C ALA A 370 -17.89 1.35 7.56
N ALA A 371 -17.93 1.18 8.88
CA ALA A 371 -18.97 1.83 9.67
C ALA A 371 -18.74 3.35 9.76
N GLU A 372 -17.48 3.78 9.80
CA GLU A 372 -17.11 5.20 9.81
C GLU A 372 -15.76 5.40 9.12
N ILE A 373 -15.67 6.43 8.27
CA ILE A 373 -14.42 6.92 7.66
C ILE A 373 -14.26 8.38 8.11
N VAL A 374 -13.27 8.67 8.93
CA VAL A 374 -12.96 10.03 9.41
C VAL A 374 -12.00 10.68 8.42
N LEU A 375 -12.42 11.79 7.80
CA LEU A 375 -11.63 12.54 6.83
C LEU A 375 -10.96 13.77 7.47
N GLU A 376 -11.64 14.43 8.42
CA GLU A 376 -11.17 15.60 9.15
C GLU A 376 -11.95 15.71 10.45
N ASP A 377 -11.44 16.44 11.46
CA ASP A 377 -12.17 16.73 12.68
C ASP A 377 -13.55 17.35 12.39
N GLY A 378 -14.61 16.62 12.74
CA GLY A 378 -16.01 17.02 12.51
C GLY A 378 -16.53 16.73 11.10
N PHE A 379 -15.79 15.96 10.26
CA PHE A 379 -16.30 15.44 8.99
C PHE A 379 -15.95 13.97 8.84
N SER A 380 -16.94 13.13 8.98
CA SER A 380 -16.85 11.69 8.73
C SER A 380 -17.93 11.23 7.76
N LEU A 381 -17.64 10.12 7.07
CA LEU A 381 -18.55 9.36 6.25
C LEU A 381 -18.95 8.12 7.03
N THR A 382 -20.19 7.70 6.95
CA THR A 382 -20.71 6.55 7.69
C THR A 382 -21.28 5.49 6.76
N ASP A 383 -21.39 4.26 7.27
CA ASP A 383 -22.06 3.17 6.56
C ASP A 383 -21.58 3.01 5.11
N ALA A 384 -20.26 3.09 4.89
CA ALA A 384 -19.66 2.97 3.58
C ALA A 384 -19.78 1.54 3.06
N ALA A 385 -20.26 1.38 1.84
CA ALA A 385 -20.22 0.17 1.01
C ALA A 385 -19.75 0.59 -0.39
N ILE A 386 -18.52 0.21 -0.73
CA ILE A 386 -17.81 0.65 -1.94
C ILE A 386 -17.24 -0.58 -2.62
N ALA A 387 -17.41 -0.66 -3.94
CA ALA A 387 -16.78 -1.69 -4.76
C ALA A 387 -15.91 -1.04 -5.84
N LEU A 388 -14.68 -1.51 -5.97
CA LEU A 388 -13.74 -1.10 -7.01
C LEU A 388 -13.42 -2.29 -7.91
N THR A 389 -13.61 -2.11 -9.21
CA THR A 389 -13.19 -3.06 -10.24
C THR A 389 -12.13 -2.39 -11.11
N VAL A 390 -10.96 -3.00 -11.23
CA VAL A 390 -9.90 -2.57 -12.17
C VAL A 390 -9.75 -3.64 -13.23
N GLN A 391 -9.95 -3.28 -14.48
CA GLN A 391 -9.79 -4.19 -15.60
C GLN A 391 -9.26 -3.45 -16.83
N ASP A 392 -8.24 -4.00 -17.47
CA ASP A 392 -7.67 -3.48 -18.72
C ASP A 392 -7.29 -1.99 -18.70
N GLY A 393 -6.82 -1.49 -17.55
CA GLY A 393 -6.44 -0.08 -17.35
C GLY A 393 -7.63 0.84 -17.11
N ARG A 394 -8.80 0.29 -16.78
CA ARG A 394 -9.97 1.04 -16.34
C ARG A 394 -10.30 0.65 -14.89
N ALA A 395 -10.53 1.64 -14.06
CA ALA A 395 -11.03 1.50 -12.71
C ALA A 395 -12.47 2.00 -12.64
N ASP A 396 -13.40 1.16 -12.23
CA ASP A 396 -14.80 1.49 -11.99
C ASP A 396 -15.08 1.38 -10.48
N LEU A 397 -15.40 2.49 -9.85
CA LEU A 397 -15.77 2.60 -8.45
C LEU A 397 -17.31 2.71 -8.35
N ALA A 398 -17.94 1.77 -7.69
CA ALA A 398 -19.35 1.83 -7.32
C ALA A 398 -19.48 2.24 -5.85
N ILE A 399 -20.28 3.24 -5.57
CA ILE A 399 -20.66 3.69 -4.24
C ILE A 399 -22.09 3.22 -4.02
N ASP A 400 -22.24 2.02 -3.46
CA ASP A 400 -23.56 1.45 -3.18
C ASP A 400 -24.25 2.20 -2.04
N GLN A 401 -23.45 2.60 -1.03
CA GLN A 401 -23.90 3.40 0.09
C GLN A 401 -22.74 4.17 0.69
N LEU A 402 -22.95 5.45 1.00
CA LEU A 402 -22.00 6.28 1.72
C LEU A 402 -22.77 7.36 2.49
N GLY A 403 -22.90 7.22 3.80
CA GLY A 403 -23.56 8.19 4.65
C GLY A 403 -22.73 9.47 4.79
N MET A 404 -23.33 10.63 4.56
CA MET A 404 -22.70 11.93 4.67
C MET A 404 -23.65 12.94 5.30
N GLY A 405 -23.29 13.53 6.45
CA GLY A 405 -24.08 14.59 7.09
C GLY A 405 -25.56 14.23 7.34
N GLY A 406 -25.87 12.97 7.60
CA GLY A 406 -27.23 12.46 7.81
C GLY A 406 -28.01 12.16 6.53
N GLY A 407 -27.42 12.37 5.34
CA GLY A 407 -27.91 11.95 4.05
C GLY A 407 -27.09 10.78 3.49
N GLY A 408 -27.34 10.42 2.23
CA GLY A 408 -26.62 9.34 1.53
C GLY A 408 -26.06 9.80 0.21
N LEU A 409 -24.85 9.36 -0.12
CA LEU A 409 -24.22 9.47 -1.43
C LEU A 409 -24.20 8.08 -2.05
N THR A 410 -24.67 8.00 -3.30
CA THR A 410 -24.59 6.80 -4.13
C THR A 410 -24.12 7.17 -5.52
N GLY A 411 -23.70 6.20 -6.33
CA GLY A 411 -23.33 6.45 -7.71
C GLY A 411 -22.12 5.67 -8.18
N THR A 412 -21.56 6.11 -9.30
CA THR A 412 -20.40 5.48 -9.91
C THR A 412 -19.36 6.52 -10.33
N MET A 413 -18.10 6.12 -10.27
CA MET A 413 -16.99 6.89 -10.82
C MET A 413 -16.08 5.93 -11.58
N ALA A 414 -15.70 6.30 -12.80
CA ALA A 414 -14.76 5.51 -13.57
C ALA A 414 -13.59 6.36 -14.02
N ILE A 415 -12.41 5.75 -14.05
CA ILE A 415 -11.19 6.34 -14.59
C ILE A 415 -10.56 5.31 -15.54
N ALA A 416 -10.25 5.73 -16.75
CA ALA A 416 -9.58 4.87 -17.73
C ALA A 416 -8.27 5.48 -18.20
N ASP A 417 -7.23 4.64 -18.28
CA ASP A 417 -5.95 4.99 -18.87
C ASP A 417 -6.02 4.94 -20.41
N LEU A 418 -5.89 6.10 -21.04
CA LEU A 418 -5.85 6.24 -22.50
C LEU A 418 -4.42 6.20 -23.07
N GLY A 419 -3.42 5.90 -22.25
CA GLY A 419 -2.01 5.91 -22.62
C GLY A 419 -1.51 7.31 -22.93
N ALA A 420 -1.00 7.53 -24.15
CA ALA A 420 -0.49 8.84 -24.55
C ALA A 420 -1.57 9.94 -24.62
N ASP A 421 -2.84 9.59 -24.62
CA ASP A 421 -3.96 10.54 -24.64
C ASP A 421 -4.42 10.96 -23.24
N GLY A 422 -3.75 10.46 -22.17
CA GLY A 422 -3.99 10.80 -20.77
C GLY A 422 -5.05 9.90 -20.12
N ALA A 423 -6.00 10.49 -19.41
CA ALA A 423 -7.08 9.78 -18.71
C ALA A 423 -8.46 10.20 -19.18
N ALA A 424 -9.41 9.27 -19.11
CA ALA A 424 -10.85 9.56 -19.22
C ALA A 424 -11.51 9.36 -17.84
N VAL A 425 -12.50 10.20 -17.54
CA VAL A 425 -13.28 10.15 -16.30
C VAL A 425 -14.76 10.17 -16.63
N ASP A 426 -15.53 9.29 -15.98
CA ASP A 426 -16.99 9.26 -15.99
C ASP A 426 -17.50 9.33 -14.55
N LEU A 427 -18.46 10.18 -14.27
CA LEU A 427 -19.07 10.39 -12.94
C LEU A 427 -20.58 10.34 -13.07
N ASP A 428 -21.22 9.62 -12.17
CA ASP A 428 -22.69 9.61 -11.97
C ASP A 428 -22.94 9.51 -10.46
N LEU A 429 -23.27 10.65 -9.83
CA LEU A 429 -23.36 10.79 -8.38
C LEU A 429 -24.69 11.39 -7.96
N ASP A 430 -25.35 10.75 -7.01
CA ASP A 430 -26.57 11.21 -6.34
C ASP A 430 -26.33 11.40 -4.84
N LEU A 431 -26.50 12.62 -4.37
CA LEU A 431 -26.45 12.97 -2.95
C LEU A 431 -27.86 13.28 -2.45
N ALA A 432 -28.35 12.50 -1.52
CA ALA A 432 -29.64 12.69 -0.89
C ALA A 432 -29.55 13.36 0.48
N ALA A 433 -30.22 14.48 0.65
CA ALA A 433 -30.58 15.14 1.91
C ALA A 433 -29.46 15.23 2.97
N ALA A 434 -28.25 15.63 2.59
CA ALA A 434 -27.10 15.74 3.47
C ALA A 434 -26.94 17.15 4.09
N GLN A 435 -26.49 17.24 5.33
CA GLN A 435 -25.98 18.49 5.87
C GLN A 435 -24.64 18.83 5.19
N ILE A 436 -24.64 19.81 4.30
CA ILE A 436 -23.51 20.08 3.40
C ILE A 436 -22.36 20.87 4.03
N ARG A 437 -22.57 21.56 5.15
CA ARG A 437 -21.56 22.46 5.74
C ARG A 437 -20.20 21.79 5.99
N PRO A 438 -20.13 20.58 6.58
CA PRO A 438 -18.83 19.91 6.76
C PRO A 438 -18.17 19.57 5.43
N ALA A 439 -18.94 19.09 4.45
CA ALA A 439 -18.41 18.78 3.10
C ALA A 439 -17.92 20.05 2.37
N VAL A 440 -18.66 21.14 2.43
CA VAL A 440 -18.23 22.42 1.84
C VAL A 440 -16.95 22.93 2.52
N ARG A 441 -16.85 22.80 3.83
CA ARG A 441 -15.63 23.16 4.55
C ARG A 441 -14.44 22.28 4.15
N PHE A 442 -14.65 20.98 4.03
CA PHE A 442 -13.61 20.02 3.64
C PHE A 442 -13.13 20.26 2.20
N LEU A 443 -14.07 20.41 1.25
CA LEU A 443 -13.76 20.56 -0.17
C LEU A 443 -13.30 21.98 -0.54
N ALA A 444 -13.96 22.99 0.00
CA ALA A 444 -13.76 24.38 -0.38
C ALA A 444 -12.99 25.22 0.64
N GLY A 445 -12.69 24.69 1.82
CA GLY A 445 -12.04 25.42 2.91
C GLY A 445 -12.89 26.58 3.44
N SER A 446 -14.20 26.57 3.23
CA SER A 446 -15.10 27.69 3.52
C SER A 446 -16.34 27.25 4.28
N ASP A 447 -16.69 27.98 5.32
CA ASP A 447 -17.90 27.79 6.13
C ASP A 447 -19.12 28.61 5.65
N ILE A 448 -19.04 29.20 4.46
CA ILE A 448 -19.99 30.24 4.01
C ILE A 448 -21.39 29.70 3.70
N LEU A 449 -21.54 28.38 3.46
CA LEU A 449 -22.80 27.78 3.06
C LEU A 449 -23.20 26.64 4.01
N SER A 450 -24.43 26.71 4.52
CA SER A 450 -25.04 25.65 5.32
C SER A 450 -26.44 25.31 4.80
N GLY A 451 -26.93 24.14 5.15
CA GLY A 451 -28.26 23.66 4.80
C GLY A 451 -28.30 22.17 4.51
N ILE A 452 -29.45 21.67 4.11
CA ILE A 452 -29.68 20.29 3.69
C ILE A 452 -29.61 20.27 2.16
N GLY A 453 -28.58 19.63 1.59
CA GLY A 453 -28.33 19.58 0.16
C GLY A 453 -28.73 18.26 -0.48
N THR A 454 -29.20 18.35 -1.71
CA THR A 454 -29.27 17.24 -2.67
C THR A 454 -28.48 17.64 -3.91
N LEU A 455 -27.72 16.71 -4.46
CA LEU A 455 -26.94 16.89 -5.68
C LEU A 455 -27.21 15.69 -6.60
N ASP A 456 -27.42 15.99 -7.85
CA ASP A 456 -27.43 15.06 -8.95
C ASP A 456 -26.36 15.54 -9.93
N LEU A 457 -25.40 14.70 -10.26
CA LEU A 457 -24.25 15.04 -11.11
C LEU A 457 -23.90 13.90 -12.04
N GLU A 458 -24.03 14.18 -13.32
CA GLU A 458 -23.56 13.32 -14.40
C GLU A 458 -22.53 14.09 -15.22
N ALA A 459 -21.29 13.57 -15.31
CA ALA A 459 -20.22 14.23 -16.05
C ALA A 459 -19.23 13.23 -16.62
N SER A 460 -18.70 13.53 -17.80
CA SER A 460 -17.62 12.77 -18.41
C SER A 460 -16.64 13.68 -19.16
N GLY A 461 -15.38 13.26 -19.25
CA GLY A 461 -14.36 14.02 -19.95
C GLY A 461 -13.06 13.22 -20.10
N SER A 462 -12.12 13.79 -20.85
CA SER A 462 -10.80 13.18 -21.03
C SER A 462 -9.72 14.23 -21.28
N GLY A 463 -8.48 13.93 -20.89
CA GLY A 463 -7.38 14.86 -21.11
C GLY A 463 -6.04 14.31 -20.63
N GLN A 464 -4.96 14.87 -21.16
CA GLN A 464 -3.60 14.56 -20.73
C GLN A 464 -3.22 15.29 -19.44
N THR A 465 -3.87 16.40 -19.17
CA THR A 465 -3.66 17.23 -17.98
C THR A 465 -5.00 17.50 -17.31
N THR A 466 -4.95 17.85 -16.03
CA THR A 466 -6.13 18.27 -15.27
C THR A 466 -6.89 19.40 -15.98
N GLN A 467 -6.19 20.40 -16.50
CA GLN A 467 -6.82 21.50 -17.21
C GLN A 467 -7.50 21.03 -18.50
N ALA A 468 -6.87 20.14 -19.27
CA ALA A 468 -7.44 19.57 -20.49
C ALA A 468 -8.68 18.73 -20.17
N LEU A 469 -8.62 17.89 -19.11
CA LEU A 469 -9.76 17.11 -18.63
C LEU A 469 -10.93 18.03 -18.25
N MET A 470 -10.70 19.04 -17.43
CA MET A 470 -11.72 20.01 -17.01
C MET A 470 -12.30 20.78 -18.20
N GLY A 471 -11.46 21.12 -19.19
CA GLY A 471 -11.88 21.80 -20.41
C GLY A 471 -12.65 20.92 -21.41
N SER A 472 -12.61 19.59 -21.24
CA SER A 472 -13.33 18.63 -22.10
C SER A 472 -14.65 18.15 -21.49
N LEU A 473 -14.95 18.49 -20.23
CA LEU A 473 -16.10 17.96 -19.51
C LEU A 473 -17.41 18.20 -20.25
N GLN A 474 -18.21 17.15 -20.33
CA GLN A 474 -19.60 17.15 -20.78
C GLN A 474 -20.46 16.64 -19.64
N GLY A 475 -21.65 17.18 -19.45
CA GLY A 475 -22.49 16.67 -18.39
C GLY A 475 -23.70 17.54 -18.08
N GLN A 476 -24.36 17.15 -17.00
CA GLN A 476 -25.53 17.87 -16.47
C GLN A 476 -25.65 17.60 -14.99
N GLY A 477 -26.47 18.41 -14.33
CA GLY A 477 -26.75 18.15 -12.93
C GLY A 477 -27.71 19.16 -12.32
N ALA A 478 -28.08 18.89 -11.09
CA ALA A 478 -28.92 19.76 -10.30
C ALA A 478 -28.45 19.83 -8.87
N LEU A 479 -28.45 21.02 -8.31
CA LEU A 479 -28.14 21.27 -6.90
C LEU A 479 -29.38 21.89 -6.23
N ARG A 480 -29.77 21.37 -5.10
CA ARG A 480 -30.83 21.94 -4.28
C ARG A 480 -30.42 21.92 -2.80
N ILE A 481 -30.49 23.09 -2.17
CA ILE A 481 -30.19 23.23 -0.74
C ILE A 481 -31.42 23.86 -0.09
N THR A 482 -31.89 23.26 0.99
CA THR A 482 -33.03 23.75 1.77
C THR A 482 -32.61 24.07 3.20
N ASP A 483 -33.41 24.95 3.83
CA ASP A 483 -33.22 25.31 5.25
C ASP A 483 -31.80 25.73 5.59
N GLY A 484 -31.22 26.56 4.73
CA GLY A 484 -29.83 26.93 4.77
C GLY A 484 -29.57 28.37 5.16
N SER A 485 -28.29 28.71 5.19
CA SER A 485 -27.83 30.08 5.43
C SER A 485 -26.54 30.36 4.65
N LEU A 486 -26.45 31.56 4.06
CA LEU A 486 -25.20 32.17 3.62
C LEU A 486 -24.56 32.84 4.82
N ILE A 487 -23.52 32.25 5.35
CA ILE A 487 -22.83 32.70 6.57
C ILE A 487 -21.86 33.84 6.27
N GLY A 488 -21.96 34.95 7.01
CA GLY A 488 -21.08 36.12 6.80
C GLY A 488 -21.45 37.00 5.62
N VAL A 489 -22.62 36.76 4.96
CA VAL A 489 -23.10 37.52 3.80
C VAL A 489 -24.51 38.01 4.06
N ASN A 490 -24.75 39.33 4.11
CA ASN A 490 -26.05 39.94 4.25
C ASN A 490 -26.58 40.41 2.88
N LEU A 491 -27.23 39.49 2.14
CA LEU A 491 -27.79 39.81 0.81
C LEU A 491 -28.76 40.97 0.80
N PRO A 492 -29.70 41.14 1.79
CA PRO A 492 -30.58 42.28 1.85
C PRO A 492 -29.86 43.63 1.95
N VAL A 493 -28.72 43.68 2.65
CA VAL A 493 -27.90 44.90 2.78
C VAL A 493 -27.15 45.21 1.47
N ILE A 494 -26.57 44.17 0.88
CA ILE A 494 -25.88 44.27 -0.42
C ILE A 494 -26.84 44.74 -1.54
N ALA A 495 -28.05 44.17 -1.59
CA ALA A 495 -29.05 44.54 -2.57
C ALA A 495 -29.49 46.02 -2.47
N ARG A 496 -29.26 46.67 -1.32
CA ARG A 496 -29.48 48.11 -1.10
C ARG A 496 -28.25 48.95 -1.41
N GLY A 497 -27.18 48.36 -1.94
CA GLY A 497 -25.93 49.07 -2.24
C GLY A 497 -25.06 49.39 -1.01
N GLN A 498 -25.20 48.67 0.09
CA GLN A 498 -24.40 48.86 1.32
C GLN A 498 -23.45 47.68 1.50
N SER A 499 -22.37 47.86 2.29
CA SER A 499 -21.48 46.76 2.66
C SER A 499 -22.22 45.74 3.51
N GLY A 500 -22.29 44.47 3.03
CA GLY A 500 -23.09 43.40 3.63
C GLY A 500 -22.30 42.38 4.47
N GLY A 501 -21.20 42.76 5.09
CA GLY A 501 -20.39 41.85 5.91
C GLY A 501 -20.95 41.69 7.33
N GLY A 502 -20.73 40.56 7.96
CA GLY A 502 -20.93 40.26 9.36
C GLY A 502 -22.21 39.49 9.71
N ASP A 503 -23.33 39.69 9.04
CA ASP A 503 -24.58 38.98 9.27
C ASP A 503 -24.79 37.85 8.26
N SER A 504 -25.54 36.84 8.65
CA SER A 504 -25.87 35.72 7.75
C SER A 504 -27.22 35.93 7.06
N THR A 505 -27.39 35.41 5.84
CA THR A 505 -28.67 35.43 5.14
C THR A 505 -29.28 34.03 5.16
N PRO A 506 -30.35 33.80 5.98
CA PRO A 506 -31.07 32.56 5.93
C PRO A 506 -31.87 32.42 4.63
N PHE A 507 -32.04 31.19 4.16
CA PHE A 507 -32.90 30.87 3.01
C PHE A 507 -33.65 29.56 3.23
N SER A 508 -34.82 29.46 2.62
CA SER A 508 -35.57 28.20 2.57
C SER A 508 -35.22 27.36 1.34
N LEU A 509 -34.65 27.98 0.30
CA LEU A 509 -34.29 27.31 -0.93
C LEU A 509 -33.14 28.03 -1.65
N LEU A 510 -32.12 27.28 -2.00
CA LEU A 510 -31.16 27.59 -3.07
C LEU A 510 -31.18 26.42 -4.04
N SER A 511 -31.47 26.67 -5.31
CA SER A 511 -31.53 25.62 -6.32
C SER A 511 -31.03 26.11 -7.67
N THR A 512 -30.44 25.20 -8.43
CA THR A 512 -30.05 25.41 -9.83
C THR A 512 -29.98 24.09 -10.55
N SER A 513 -30.27 24.09 -11.85
CA SER A 513 -29.83 23.04 -12.78
C SER A 513 -28.78 23.60 -13.72
N TYR A 514 -27.94 22.73 -14.24
CA TYR A 514 -26.85 23.12 -15.13
C TYR A 514 -26.56 22.06 -16.18
N THR A 515 -25.97 22.51 -17.28
CA THR A 515 -25.38 21.65 -18.31
C THR A 515 -23.90 22.02 -18.46
N ILE A 516 -23.08 21.04 -18.71
CA ILE A 516 -21.65 21.24 -18.97
C ILE A 516 -21.40 20.84 -20.44
N THR A 517 -20.79 21.74 -21.19
CA THR A 517 -20.41 21.51 -22.58
C THR A 517 -19.02 22.08 -22.82
N ASP A 518 -18.09 21.22 -23.26
CA ASP A 518 -16.70 21.60 -23.49
C ASP A 518 -16.10 22.36 -22.29
N GLY A 519 -16.30 21.83 -21.08
CA GLY A 519 -15.81 22.41 -19.83
C GLY A 519 -16.52 23.68 -19.37
N VAL A 520 -17.55 24.12 -20.07
CA VAL A 520 -18.34 25.29 -19.68
C VAL A 520 -19.66 24.86 -19.06
N LEU A 521 -19.83 25.10 -17.78
CA LEU A 521 -21.09 24.93 -17.07
C LEU A 521 -21.98 26.12 -17.34
N GLU A 522 -23.19 25.88 -17.87
CA GLU A 522 -24.20 26.89 -18.08
C GLU A 522 -25.41 26.62 -17.16
N THR A 523 -25.86 27.67 -16.48
CA THR A 523 -27.11 27.65 -15.68
C THR A 523 -27.96 28.87 -15.99
N ARG A 524 -29.29 28.71 -15.97
CA ARG A 524 -30.25 29.79 -16.29
C ARG A 524 -31.33 29.93 -15.21
N ASP A 525 -31.30 29.13 -14.18
CA ASP A 525 -32.39 28.94 -13.22
C ASP A 525 -31.94 28.99 -11.76
N ILE A 526 -30.78 29.64 -11.47
CA ILE A 526 -30.36 29.84 -10.07
C ILE A 526 -31.51 30.55 -9.37
N ARG A 527 -31.99 29.94 -8.28
CA ARG A 527 -33.07 30.47 -7.46
C ARG A 527 -32.70 30.42 -5.97
N PHE A 528 -32.64 31.58 -5.35
CA PHE A 528 -32.44 31.77 -3.93
C PHE A 528 -33.73 32.38 -3.34
N VAL A 529 -34.29 31.76 -2.30
CA VAL A 529 -35.50 32.19 -1.60
C VAL A 529 -35.19 32.39 -0.12
N GLY A 530 -34.98 33.63 0.26
CA GLY A 530 -34.87 34.04 1.66
C GLY A 530 -36.15 34.64 2.19
N PRO A 531 -36.27 34.87 3.50
CA PRO A 531 -37.46 35.45 4.14
C PRO A 531 -37.74 36.91 3.71
N THR A 532 -36.69 37.63 3.35
CA THR A 532 -36.77 39.06 2.97
C THR A 532 -36.34 39.37 1.54
N ILE A 533 -35.74 38.44 0.86
CA ILE A 533 -35.22 38.64 -0.49
C ILE A 533 -35.30 37.34 -1.32
N GLN A 534 -35.70 37.46 -2.54
CA GLN A 534 -35.58 36.43 -3.58
C GLN A 534 -34.51 36.89 -4.57
N VAL A 535 -33.66 35.98 -5.01
CA VAL A 535 -32.65 36.22 -6.05
C VAL A 535 -32.83 35.15 -7.11
N ASP A 536 -33.02 35.56 -8.36
CA ASP A 536 -32.97 34.67 -9.52
C ASP A 536 -31.67 35.00 -10.29
N GLY A 537 -31.05 33.99 -10.91
CA GLY A 537 -29.77 34.22 -11.62
C GLY A 537 -29.49 33.16 -12.67
N GLY A 538 -28.35 33.33 -13.32
CA GLY A 538 -27.81 32.41 -14.29
C GLY A 538 -26.50 32.92 -14.86
N GLY A 539 -25.91 32.14 -15.75
CA GLY A 539 -24.65 32.48 -16.40
C GLY A 539 -23.80 31.26 -16.68
N THR A 540 -22.49 31.48 -16.75
CA THR A 540 -21.56 30.43 -17.12
C THR A 540 -20.38 30.36 -16.13
N VAL A 541 -19.83 29.15 -15.99
CA VAL A 541 -18.58 28.87 -15.29
C VAL A 541 -17.69 28.08 -16.25
N ASP A 542 -16.54 28.62 -16.60
CA ASP A 542 -15.53 27.93 -17.39
C ASP A 542 -14.63 27.14 -16.44
N LEU A 543 -14.79 25.81 -16.43
CA LEU A 543 -14.09 24.91 -15.51
C LEU A 543 -12.61 24.79 -15.85
N GLY A 544 -12.25 24.79 -17.14
CA GLY A 544 -10.87 24.71 -17.60
C GLY A 544 -10.07 25.99 -17.38
N ARG A 545 -10.75 27.16 -17.41
CA ARG A 545 -10.12 28.47 -17.16
C ARG A 545 -10.33 29.00 -15.76
N GLU A 546 -11.11 28.31 -14.95
CA GLU A 546 -11.44 28.69 -13.58
C GLU A 546 -12.10 30.08 -13.48
N THR A 547 -13.02 30.42 -14.40
CA THR A 547 -13.62 31.73 -14.45
C THR A 547 -15.16 31.68 -14.37
N LEU A 548 -15.72 32.75 -13.78
CA LEU A 548 -17.15 32.97 -13.57
C LEU A 548 -17.66 34.11 -14.46
N ALA A 549 -18.87 33.93 -14.96
CA ALA A 549 -19.68 34.98 -15.62
C ALA A 549 -21.17 34.77 -15.24
N LEU A 550 -21.51 35.14 -14.01
CA LEU A 550 -22.87 34.95 -13.45
C LEU A 550 -23.55 36.29 -13.26
N ARG A 551 -24.87 36.31 -13.52
CA ARG A 551 -25.72 37.47 -13.33
C ARG A 551 -26.88 37.12 -12.38
N PHE A 552 -27.03 37.89 -11.34
CA PHE A 552 -28.05 37.74 -10.31
C PHE A 552 -29.01 38.91 -10.33
N GLN A 553 -30.31 38.63 -10.20
CA GLN A 553 -31.39 39.60 -10.17
C GLN A 553 -32.12 39.51 -8.81
N PRO A 554 -31.69 40.28 -7.80
CA PRO A 554 -32.38 40.32 -6.52
C PRO A 554 -33.79 40.96 -6.70
N LYS A 555 -34.78 40.39 -6.04
CA LYS A 555 -36.14 40.91 -5.99
C LYS A 555 -36.50 41.23 -4.54
N ALA A 556 -37.09 42.39 -4.27
CA ALA A 556 -37.66 42.70 -2.97
C ALA A 556 -38.97 41.92 -2.78
N MET A 557 -39.15 41.28 -1.63
CA MET A 557 -40.44 40.67 -1.28
C MET A 557 -41.36 41.70 -0.61
N ALA A 558 -42.65 41.60 -0.89
CA ALA A 558 -43.70 42.46 -0.27
C ALA A 558 -43.71 42.27 1.27
N GLY A 559 -43.67 43.34 1.99
CA GLY A 559 -43.74 43.34 3.48
C GLY A 559 -42.49 43.86 4.19
N LEU A 560 -41.49 44.40 3.50
CA LEU A 560 -40.35 45.05 4.14
C LEU A 560 -40.80 46.36 4.83
N PRO A 561 -40.34 46.62 6.10
CA PRO A 561 -40.62 47.89 6.75
C PRO A 561 -40.05 49.04 5.93
N GLY A 562 -40.90 49.87 5.36
CA GLY A 562 -40.55 51.01 4.49
C GLY A 562 -41.46 51.19 3.27
N GLU A 563 -42.34 50.25 2.90
CA GLU A 563 -43.22 50.37 1.75
C GLU A 563 -44.44 51.31 1.94
N ALA A 564 -44.63 51.91 3.13
CA ALA A 564 -45.76 52.83 3.41
C ALA A 564 -45.59 54.23 2.80
N GLY A 565 -44.66 54.44 1.92
CA GLY A 565 -44.37 55.80 1.40
C GLY A 565 -43.76 55.91 0.01
N GLY A 566 -44.16 55.06 -0.96
CA GLY A 566 -44.06 55.42 -2.38
C GLY A 566 -42.70 55.63 -3.02
N VAL A 567 -41.58 55.32 -2.38
CA VAL A 567 -40.24 55.29 -2.98
C VAL A 567 -39.82 53.83 -3.12
N GLY A 568 -40.06 53.22 -4.28
CA GLY A 568 -39.65 51.87 -4.57
C GLY A 568 -38.15 51.72 -4.34
N ILE A 569 -37.77 50.74 -3.50
CA ILE A 569 -36.36 50.39 -3.30
C ILE A 569 -35.83 49.88 -4.65
N ARG A 570 -34.87 50.59 -5.23
CA ARG A 570 -34.19 50.15 -6.46
C ARG A 570 -33.26 49.00 -6.08
N VAL A 571 -33.46 47.90 -6.69
CA VAL A 571 -32.63 46.70 -6.57
C VAL A 571 -31.83 46.54 -7.86
N PHE A 572 -30.52 46.49 -7.77
CA PHE A 572 -29.65 46.37 -8.94
C PHE A 572 -29.33 44.89 -9.19
N ALA A 573 -29.21 44.51 -10.45
CA ALA A 573 -28.63 43.27 -10.83
C ALA A 573 -27.16 43.20 -10.37
N ILE A 574 -26.66 42.05 -10.01
CA ILE A 574 -25.29 41.85 -9.54
C ILE A 574 -24.60 40.95 -10.55
N ASP A 575 -23.52 41.42 -11.14
CA ASP A 575 -22.64 40.64 -12.00
C ASP A 575 -21.47 40.10 -11.17
N VAL A 576 -21.22 38.78 -11.28
CA VAL A 576 -20.10 38.09 -10.65
C VAL A 576 -19.22 37.54 -11.78
N THR A 577 -18.01 38.09 -11.91
CA THR A 577 -17.11 37.79 -13.03
C THR A 577 -15.67 37.62 -12.58
N GLY A 578 -14.82 37.01 -13.41
CA GLY A 578 -13.39 36.84 -13.16
C GLY A 578 -13.06 35.45 -12.63
N SER A 579 -11.87 35.27 -12.03
CA SER A 579 -11.48 33.98 -11.45
C SER A 579 -12.39 33.58 -10.29
N TRP A 580 -12.73 32.30 -10.20
CA TRP A 580 -13.53 31.82 -9.07
C TRP A 580 -12.82 31.89 -7.72
N SER A 581 -11.47 31.91 -7.71
CA SER A 581 -10.66 32.14 -6.50
C SER A 581 -10.66 33.60 -6.03
N ASN A 582 -10.90 34.57 -6.93
CA ASN A 582 -10.96 35.99 -6.62
C ASN A 582 -11.96 36.73 -7.53
N PRO A 583 -13.28 36.43 -7.41
CA PRO A 583 -14.29 36.99 -8.30
C PRO A 583 -14.53 38.46 -8.04
N SER A 584 -14.81 39.19 -9.13
CA SER A 584 -15.28 40.56 -9.10
C SER A 584 -16.79 40.60 -8.97
N ILE A 585 -17.32 41.22 -7.96
CA ILE A 585 -18.75 41.43 -7.76
C ILE A 585 -19.07 42.90 -7.93
N ALA A 586 -19.90 43.21 -8.93
CA ALA A 586 -20.27 44.60 -9.22
C ALA A 586 -21.77 44.70 -9.47
N PRO A 587 -22.44 45.78 -8.96
CA PRO A 587 -23.80 46.05 -9.35
C PRO A 587 -23.85 46.54 -10.81
N ASP A 588 -24.81 46.07 -11.59
CA ASP A 588 -25.09 46.57 -12.94
C ASP A 588 -25.77 47.95 -12.87
N LEU A 589 -24.98 48.99 -13.08
CA LEU A 589 -25.45 50.37 -13.05
C LEU A 589 -26.01 50.86 -14.43
N THR A 590 -25.94 50.06 -15.47
CA THR A 590 -26.35 50.48 -16.85
C THR A 590 -27.84 50.84 -16.90
N GLY A 591 -28.70 50.11 -16.19
CA GLY A 591 -30.12 50.46 -16.06
C GLY A 591 -30.39 51.71 -15.20
N ALA A 592 -29.46 52.08 -14.32
CA ALA A 592 -29.56 53.29 -13.48
C ALA A 592 -29.16 54.57 -14.20
N ILE A 593 -28.20 54.48 -15.12
CA ILE A 593 -27.71 55.66 -15.90
C ILE A 593 -28.83 56.21 -16.79
N GLY A 594 -29.66 55.36 -17.39
CA GLY A 594 -30.80 55.80 -18.18
C GLY A 594 -31.89 56.56 -17.38
N SER A 595 -31.99 56.33 -16.06
CA SER A 595 -32.90 57.03 -15.14
C SER A 595 -32.27 58.24 -14.42
N ILE A 596 -30.97 58.34 -14.41
CA ILE A 596 -30.21 59.46 -13.79
C ILE A 596 -30.13 60.68 -14.69
N VAL A 597 -30.21 60.51 -16.03
CA VAL A 597 -30.23 61.66 -16.98
C VAL A 597 -31.44 62.57 -16.76
N SER A 598 -32.47 62.13 -16.06
CA SER A 598 -33.66 62.94 -15.69
C SER A 598 -33.68 63.34 -14.20
N ALA A 599 -32.64 63.04 -13.40
CA ALA A 599 -32.57 63.38 -11.98
C ALA A 599 -31.67 64.62 -11.70
N PRO A 600 -31.95 65.46 -10.68
CA PRO A 600 -31.12 66.60 -10.35
C PRO A 600 -29.70 66.17 -9.92
N VAL A 601 -28.71 67.00 -10.29
CA VAL A 601 -27.27 66.77 -10.15
C VAL A 601 -26.79 66.32 -8.77
N GLY A 602 -27.57 66.52 -7.69
CA GLY A 602 -27.28 66.06 -6.34
C GLY A 602 -27.35 64.54 -6.09
N ALA A 603 -27.91 63.78 -7.05
CA ALA A 603 -28.03 62.31 -6.90
C ALA A 603 -26.79 61.54 -7.44
N LEU A 604 -25.89 62.26 -8.14
CA LEU A 604 -24.67 61.66 -8.70
C LEU A 604 -23.56 61.40 -7.67
N GLU A 605 -23.48 62.20 -6.61
CA GLU A 605 -22.50 62.00 -5.54
C GLU A 605 -22.76 60.73 -4.73
N THR A 606 -24.06 60.33 -4.55
CA THR A 606 -24.45 59.12 -3.82
C THR A 606 -24.17 57.85 -4.60
N VAL A 607 -24.14 57.89 -5.93
CA VAL A 607 -23.87 56.71 -6.79
C VAL A 607 -22.37 56.34 -6.76
N GLY A 608 -21.48 57.36 -6.63
CA GLY A 608 -20.04 57.14 -6.53
C GLY A 608 -19.64 56.43 -5.21
N GLU A 609 -20.29 56.79 -4.11
CA GLU A 609 -20.05 56.17 -2.81
C GLU A 609 -20.60 54.74 -2.72
N ILE A 610 -21.72 54.44 -3.40
CA ILE A 610 -22.29 53.07 -3.50
C ILE A 610 -21.33 52.15 -4.26
N GLY A 611 -20.71 52.62 -5.35
CA GLY A 611 -19.77 51.83 -6.15
C GLY A 611 -18.48 51.48 -5.41
N ALA A 612 -17.94 52.40 -4.60
CA ALA A 612 -16.68 52.22 -3.88
C ALA A 612 -16.83 51.36 -2.60
N GLY A 613 -18.01 51.42 -1.95
CA GLY A 613 -18.27 50.65 -0.73
C GLY A 613 -18.60 49.17 -0.99
N VAL A 614 -19.21 48.86 -2.12
CA VAL A 614 -19.66 47.48 -2.46
C VAL A 614 -18.49 46.64 -2.99
N GLY A 615 -17.54 47.24 -3.73
CA GLY A 615 -16.43 46.50 -4.37
C GLY A 615 -15.42 45.91 -3.40
N GLY A 616 -15.22 46.51 -2.22
CA GLY A 616 -14.14 46.09 -1.32
C GLY A 616 -14.50 44.97 -0.36
N THR A 617 -15.75 44.92 0.14
CA THR A 617 -16.09 44.01 1.22
C THR A 617 -16.98 42.86 0.76
N VAL A 618 -17.79 43.08 -0.29
CA VAL A 618 -18.69 42.06 -0.84
C VAL A 618 -17.94 41.11 -1.76
N GLY A 619 -16.90 41.61 -2.47
CA GLY A 619 -16.07 40.84 -3.36
C GLY A 619 -15.44 39.62 -2.67
N SER A 620 -14.95 39.79 -1.45
CA SER A 620 -14.29 38.70 -0.72
C SER A 620 -15.25 37.67 -0.10
N GLY A 621 -16.49 38.04 0.19
CA GLY A 621 -17.46 37.13 0.83
C GLY A 621 -18.23 36.29 -0.18
N VAL A 622 -18.92 36.93 -1.13
CA VAL A 622 -19.76 36.22 -2.12
C VAL A 622 -18.90 35.48 -3.15
N GLY A 623 -17.74 36.03 -3.49
CA GLY A 623 -16.83 35.38 -4.40
C GLY A 623 -16.20 34.12 -3.85
N ARG A 624 -15.85 34.12 -2.55
CA ARG A 624 -15.41 32.90 -1.86
C ARG A 624 -16.52 31.86 -1.76
N ALA A 625 -17.78 32.27 -1.59
CA ALA A 625 -18.93 31.36 -1.59
C ALA A 625 -19.12 30.66 -2.93
N LEU A 626 -19.10 31.43 -4.01
CA LEU A 626 -19.29 30.88 -5.35
C LEU A 626 -18.05 30.13 -5.85
N GLY A 627 -16.86 30.66 -5.58
CA GLY A 627 -15.60 30.00 -5.88
C GLY A 627 -15.38 28.73 -5.07
N GLY A 628 -15.79 28.73 -3.77
CA GLY A 628 -15.69 27.58 -2.91
C GLY A 628 -16.64 26.43 -3.25
N VAL A 629 -17.81 26.72 -3.80
CA VAL A 629 -18.78 25.70 -4.24
C VAL A 629 -18.40 25.09 -5.58
N LEU A 630 -17.71 25.86 -6.44
CA LEU A 630 -17.42 25.49 -7.82
C LEU A 630 -15.93 25.15 -8.09
N GLY A 631 -15.04 25.46 -7.12
CA GLY A 631 -13.62 25.15 -7.25
C GLY A 631 -12.90 25.39 -5.93
N GLY A 632 -12.11 24.45 -5.46
CA GLY A 632 -11.43 24.47 -4.17
C GLY A 632 -10.55 25.71 -3.97
N GLY A 633 -10.98 26.64 -3.09
CA GLY A 633 -10.33 27.90 -2.86
C GLY A 633 -9.21 27.83 -1.82
N GLU A 634 -8.17 28.61 -2.02
CA GLU A 634 -7.11 28.86 -1.04
C GLU A 634 -7.60 29.78 0.08
N SER A 635 -7.34 29.42 1.31
CA SER A 635 -7.45 30.31 2.46
C SER A 635 -6.18 31.18 2.55
N GLY A 636 -6.30 32.47 2.25
CA GLY A 636 -5.20 33.40 2.39
C GLY A 636 -4.86 33.70 3.83
N GLY A 637 -3.61 33.57 4.20
CA GLY A 637 -2.95 34.21 5.34
C GLY A 637 -1.79 35.08 4.83
N GLU A 638 -1.83 36.32 5.23
CA GLU A 638 -0.79 37.37 5.26
C GLU A 638 0.22 37.55 4.12
N SER A 639 0.26 38.79 3.73
CA SER A 639 1.15 39.53 2.85
C SER A 639 2.63 39.12 2.83
N GLY A 640 3.12 38.74 1.65
CA GLY A 640 4.53 38.73 1.30
C GLY A 640 4.62 38.30 -0.17
N GLY A 641 5.04 39.24 -1.03
CA GLY A 641 5.04 39.07 -2.49
C GLY A 641 5.86 37.87 -2.97
N GLY A 642 5.25 37.11 -3.83
CA GLY A 642 5.81 35.98 -4.55
C GLY A 642 4.71 35.37 -5.42
N GLU A 643 5.01 35.19 -6.68
CA GLU A 643 4.11 34.72 -7.73
C GLU A 643 3.44 33.40 -7.32
N SER A 644 2.08 33.38 -7.39
CA SER A 644 1.25 32.23 -7.01
C SER A 644 1.01 31.35 -8.22
N GLU A 645 1.58 30.13 -8.21
CA GLU A 645 1.11 29.04 -9.07
C GLU A 645 -0.13 28.39 -8.46
N GLY A 646 -1.20 28.27 -9.24
CA GLY A 646 -2.49 27.79 -8.80
C GLY A 646 -2.59 26.27 -8.88
N GLY A 647 -2.69 25.61 -7.74
CA GLY A 647 -3.11 24.19 -7.67
C GLY A 647 -4.62 24.07 -7.47
N GLY A 648 -5.31 23.51 -8.46
CA GLY A 648 -6.78 23.36 -8.48
C GLY A 648 -7.32 22.18 -7.64
N ALA A 649 -8.65 22.06 -7.58
CA ALA A 649 -9.36 21.02 -6.81
C ALA A 649 -9.01 19.57 -7.20
N THR A 650 -8.57 19.36 -8.43
CA THR A 650 -8.16 18.06 -8.98
C THR A 650 -6.86 17.54 -8.37
N ASP A 651 -5.88 18.42 -8.06
CA ASP A 651 -4.69 18.09 -7.27
C ASP A 651 -5.03 17.47 -5.90
N ARG A 652 -6.21 17.73 -5.38
CA ARG A 652 -6.66 17.18 -4.09
C ARG A 652 -7.33 15.82 -4.24
N VAL A 653 -8.06 15.60 -5.33
CA VAL A 653 -8.64 14.29 -5.63
C VAL A 653 -7.53 13.31 -6.02
N GLU A 654 -6.58 13.75 -6.83
CA GLU A 654 -5.40 12.95 -7.21
C GLU A 654 -4.51 12.66 -6.00
N ARG A 655 -4.25 13.63 -5.14
CA ARG A 655 -3.51 13.43 -3.87
C ARG A 655 -4.28 12.55 -2.88
N GLY A 656 -5.59 12.64 -2.83
CA GLY A 656 -6.42 11.74 -2.04
C GLY A 656 -6.36 10.29 -2.53
N LEU A 657 -6.35 10.10 -3.85
CA LEU A 657 -6.21 8.79 -4.47
C LEU A 657 -4.78 8.22 -4.36
N ARG A 658 -3.73 9.04 -4.53
CA ARG A 658 -2.34 8.61 -4.26
C ARG A 658 -2.11 8.25 -2.80
N GLY A 659 -2.74 8.95 -1.86
CA GLY A 659 -2.69 8.58 -0.44
C GLY A 659 -3.40 7.27 -0.09
N LEU A 660 -4.32 6.81 -0.95
CA LEU A 660 -5.05 5.56 -0.75
C LEU A 660 -4.35 4.34 -1.41
N PHE A 661 -3.59 4.54 -2.49
CA PHE A 661 -3.03 3.44 -3.29
C PHE A 661 -1.50 3.35 -3.28
N GLY A 662 -0.77 4.31 -2.69
CA GLY A 662 0.70 4.33 -2.58
C GLY A 662 1.42 4.33 -3.94
N ASP A 663 2.57 4.98 -4.02
CA ASP A 663 3.48 4.84 -5.17
C ASP A 663 3.96 3.40 -5.35
#